data_341099bc28d486fc8f1ceb28776feef4
#
_entry.id   341099bc28d486fc8f1ceb28776feef4
#
_cell.length_a   1.000
_cell.length_b   1.000
_cell.length_c   1.000
_cell.angle_alpha   90.00
_cell.angle_beta   90.00
_cell.angle_gamma   90.00
#
_symmetry.space_group_name_H-M   'P 1'
#
loop_
_entity.id
_entity.type
_entity.pdbx_description
1 polymer ?
#
loop_
_entity_poly.entity_id
_entity_poly.type
_entity_poly.pdbx_seq_one_letter_code
_entity_poly.pdbx_strand_id
1 'polypeptide(L)'
;MSETPTDGRSPAEPAVLPGRTTDLIERARADREAADDEFGAAKRIAGRLGAQPVRSDDADPASDPPEGVAFGFWTPDVVAAGVPAADVRLELFVPESDVDPGREELREAAFSVHRLPVERDGEFHWVAVEDVPVGTGDALGALYQLVYPTPEAEESDEAGSDGDDWETVQDPLAYSVPFGAFAPAEVYDWPRLDATRPDRDHFRSFGTDGESLPTSEDDGLPRVEPATSMLEIHPGTSTDAGSLRALAERFETIAGKLRAGGELAPHERNYAGYDAVQVMPVEPLTQAYGRQWYWRPGGAYDGATEGIDDGATEGIDDGTIGGTDDGATDASDPHPEDAFDREVDAETVTVGLKRPDQTNWGYDVVVSAFSAANPAILETGRPDELVEFIAACHAMPDPIRVVFDVALGHADDAAAELLPSPFFEGPGMYGLHLDYRQPVVRAVLLELQRRKMAFGADGIRVDGAQDFTYHDEETGEQVHDDAFLAEMDAVTQTVAGTEYRPWMIYEDGRPWPREDWELASTYRTLTEQHPHAFQWSPVTFAHNKPALLTFWATKWWRMKEVGEFGSQWITGVANHDTVRRGSQVQISDDWSGALINPYLADSPPETIREAYDSAAALVWFHVAMPGVPMDFLHANHRAPWGFVRDTDPVWNVKVVAEEAPWIDWHVPEGAFAAGDDFPRLKALGFETRGELRWFARTLASLVDATGYDVDTIAELLSVQGTPMGDDLDAADLQRFSFAWSADVSEYFVLDRWLDDQDDDRTAFDRAVREFRQERPWLREDVAPERGEAFGYRHPTEGTVLYYALRRDPEDDEDLLVACNVEGTPVEVDVDGLLAEVRADLVGEPAAATADDSPPFDGGWRVALAPPDLDTEPNEEGGAVTLETADAIVWRR
;
A
#
# COMPACT_ATOMS: atom_id res chain seq x y z
N MET A 1 0.40 42.47 21.44
CA MET A 1 1.05 43.26 20.40
C MET A 1 2.48 43.46 20.90
N SER A 2 3.36 42.58 20.53
CA SER A 2 4.81 42.78 20.63
C SER A 2 5.31 42.50 19.22
N GLU A 3 5.68 43.53 18.53
CA GLU A 3 6.36 43.51 17.23
C GLU A 3 7.71 42.78 17.42
N THR A 4 7.82 41.62 16.78
CA THR A 4 9.12 40.97 16.54
C THR A 4 9.84 41.80 15.47
N PRO A 5 11.12 42.18 15.63
CA PRO A 5 11.85 42.89 14.59
C PRO A 5 12.13 41.89 13.45
N THR A 6 11.57 42.10 12.30
CA THR A 6 12.05 41.52 11.04
C THR A 6 13.45 42.12 10.76
N ASP A 7 14.46 41.30 10.93
CA ASP A 7 15.82 41.61 10.52
C ASP A 7 15.84 41.64 9.00
N GLY A 8 15.87 42.81 8.40
CA GLY A 8 15.80 43.07 6.96
C GLY A 8 17.10 42.67 6.24
N ARG A 9 17.51 41.41 6.32
CA ARG A 9 18.48 40.84 5.40
C ARG A 9 17.68 40.24 4.23
N SER A 10 18.02 40.65 3.00
CA SER A 10 17.65 39.84 1.82
C SER A 10 18.08 38.39 2.07
N PRO A 11 17.26 37.36 1.75
CA PRO A 11 17.73 36.00 1.80
C PRO A 11 19.05 35.92 1.02
N ALA A 12 20.03 35.24 1.57
CA ALA A 12 21.29 35.01 0.88
C ALA A 12 21.01 34.13 -0.35
N GLU A 13 21.62 34.45 -1.48
CA GLU A 13 21.39 33.69 -2.73
C GLU A 13 22.15 32.37 -2.67
N PRO A 14 21.52 31.23 -3.10
CA PRO A 14 22.17 29.92 -3.19
C PRO A 14 23.49 29.99 -3.97
N ALA A 15 24.56 29.48 -3.40
CA ALA A 15 25.88 29.53 -4.01
C ALA A 15 26.62 28.18 -3.94
N VAL A 16 27.27 27.80 -5.05
CA VAL A 16 28.07 26.57 -5.10
C VAL A 16 29.28 26.66 -4.16
N LEU A 17 29.53 25.58 -3.45
CA LEU A 17 30.68 25.33 -2.60
C LEU A 17 31.69 24.41 -3.33
N PRO A 18 32.62 24.96 -4.18
CA PRO A 18 33.47 24.14 -5.06
C PRO A 18 34.34 23.16 -4.27
N GLY A 19 34.87 23.56 -3.12
CA GLY A 19 35.69 22.69 -2.28
C GLY A 19 34.91 21.52 -1.71
N ARG A 20 33.66 21.72 -1.24
CA ARG A 20 32.78 20.65 -0.75
C ARG A 20 32.30 19.76 -1.88
N THR A 21 32.06 20.31 -3.08
CA THR A 21 31.70 19.51 -4.28
C THR A 21 32.86 18.57 -4.63
N THR A 22 34.09 19.06 -4.64
CA THR A 22 35.28 18.23 -4.86
C THR A 22 35.41 17.13 -3.80
N ASP A 23 35.26 17.48 -2.52
CA ASP A 23 35.32 16.52 -1.42
C ASP A 23 34.22 15.45 -1.54
N LEU A 24 33.01 15.80 -1.99
CA LEU A 24 31.89 14.86 -2.24
C LEU A 24 32.26 13.85 -3.33
N ILE A 25 32.82 14.32 -4.45
CA ILE A 25 33.27 13.47 -5.55
C ILE A 25 34.44 12.57 -5.11
N GLU A 26 35.42 13.09 -4.36
CA GLU A 26 36.55 12.31 -3.85
C GLU A 26 36.08 11.19 -2.91
N ARG A 27 35.10 11.47 -2.04
CA ARG A 27 34.48 10.45 -1.17
C ARG A 27 33.73 9.41 -1.98
N ALA A 28 32.91 9.81 -2.96
CA ALA A 28 32.21 8.88 -3.84
C ALA A 28 33.18 7.96 -4.61
N ARG A 29 34.32 8.48 -5.08
CA ARG A 29 35.39 7.68 -5.69
C ARG A 29 36.04 6.72 -4.71
N ALA A 30 36.34 7.19 -3.50
CA ALA A 30 36.94 6.36 -2.46
C ALA A 30 36.01 5.21 -2.06
N ASP A 31 34.69 5.45 -1.99
CA ASP A 31 33.70 4.42 -1.71
C ASP A 31 33.63 3.36 -2.81
N ARG A 32 33.72 3.79 -4.07
CA ARG A 32 33.81 2.84 -5.20
C ARG A 32 35.09 2.00 -5.18
N GLU A 33 36.23 2.63 -4.90
CA GLU A 33 37.54 1.95 -4.82
C GLU A 33 37.64 0.98 -3.63
N ALA A 34 36.89 1.26 -2.56
CA ALA A 34 36.87 0.44 -1.33
C ALA A 34 35.87 -0.73 -1.39
N ALA A 35 35.06 -0.81 -2.43
CA ALA A 35 34.10 -1.89 -2.63
C ALA A 35 34.77 -3.12 -3.24
N ASP A 36 34.28 -4.32 -2.88
CA ASP A 36 34.81 -5.59 -3.38
C ASP A 36 34.30 -5.91 -4.80
N ASP A 37 33.15 -5.38 -5.16
CA ASP A 37 32.48 -5.56 -6.46
C ASP A 37 31.69 -4.32 -6.91
N GLU A 38 31.12 -4.40 -8.10
CA GLU A 38 30.35 -3.32 -8.71
C GLU A 38 29.07 -2.98 -7.93
N PHE A 39 28.38 -4.01 -7.43
CA PHE A 39 27.18 -3.82 -6.62
C PHE A 39 27.48 -3.18 -5.25
N GLY A 40 28.54 -3.63 -4.58
CA GLY A 40 29.00 -3.00 -3.35
C GLY A 40 29.38 -1.53 -3.54
N ALA A 41 29.98 -1.20 -4.71
CA ALA A 41 30.24 0.18 -5.09
C ALA A 41 28.95 0.98 -5.29
N ALA A 42 27.98 0.42 -6.00
CA ALA A 42 26.68 1.04 -6.24
C ALA A 42 25.92 1.30 -4.91
N LYS A 43 25.91 0.34 -3.98
CA LYS A 43 25.27 0.52 -2.66
C LYS A 43 25.83 1.70 -1.87
N ARG A 44 27.16 1.89 -1.88
CA ARG A 44 27.79 3.01 -1.18
C ARG A 44 27.46 4.36 -1.84
N ILE A 45 27.35 4.38 -3.18
CA ILE A 45 27.00 5.57 -3.94
C ILE A 45 25.52 5.91 -3.75
N ALA A 46 24.61 4.92 -3.81
CA ALA A 46 23.18 5.14 -3.63
C ALA A 46 22.87 5.88 -2.30
N GLY A 47 23.56 5.55 -1.22
CA GLY A 47 23.42 6.25 0.05
C GLY A 47 23.84 7.73 0.03
N ARG A 48 24.50 8.23 -1.04
CA ARG A 48 24.91 9.62 -1.22
C ARG A 48 24.06 10.40 -2.22
N LEU A 49 23.18 9.72 -2.94
CA LEU A 49 22.29 10.36 -3.92
C LEU A 49 21.16 11.13 -3.23
N GLY A 50 20.56 12.02 -4.00
CA GLY A 50 19.51 12.92 -3.56
C GLY A 50 20.04 14.17 -2.85
N ALA A 51 19.12 14.96 -2.30
CA ALA A 51 19.44 16.16 -1.52
C ALA A 51 19.70 15.78 -0.05
N GLN A 52 20.91 16.09 0.42
CA GLN A 52 21.34 15.79 1.78
C GLN A 52 21.78 17.06 2.52
N PRO A 53 21.02 17.53 3.52
CA PRO A 53 21.42 18.63 4.38
C PRO A 53 22.74 18.30 5.11
N VAL A 54 23.75 19.19 5.00
CA VAL A 54 25.08 19.00 5.57
C VAL A 54 25.24 19.87 6.81
N ARG A 55 25.70 19.24 7.89
CA ARG A 55 26.01 19.91 9.17
C ARG A 55 27.44 19.62 9.60
N SER A 56 27.98 20.43 10.51
CA SER A 56 29.24 20.10 11.21
C SER A 56 29.03 18.90 12.13
N ASP A 57 30.11 18.15 12.40
CA ASP A 57 30.07 16.93 13.23
C ASP A 57 29.57 17.19 14.67
N ASP A 58 29.71 18.42 15.15
CA ASP A 58 29.29 18.83 16.51
C ASP A 58 27.87 19.45 16.54
N ALA A 59 27.19 19.59 15.41
CA ALA A 59 25.90 20.24 15.35
C ALA A 59 24.78 19.30 15.90
N ASP A 60 23.85 19.91 16.63
CA ASP A 60 22.61 19.21 17.06
C ASP A 60 21.54 19.33 15.96
N PRO A 61 21.17 18.22 15.29
CA PRO A 61 20.18 18.29 14.21
C PRO A 61 18.82 18.86 14.64
N ALA A 62 18.47 18.71 15.92
CA ALA A 62 17.20 19.21 16.45
C ALA A 62 17.12 20.74 16.51
N SER A 63 18.26 21.42 16.63
CA SER A 63 18.30 22.86 16.87
C SER A 63 19.17 23.65 15.88
N ASP A 64 20.22 23.05 15.34
CA ASP A 64 21.19 23.74 14.50
C ASP A 64 20.82 23.61 13.00
N PRO A 65 20.74 24.70 12.24
CA PRO A 65 20.46 24.64 10.82
C PRO A 65 21.58 23.97 10.04
N PRO A 66 21.33 23.37 8.87
CA PRO A 66 22.38 22.89 8.00
C PRO A 66 23.26 24.05 7.47
N GLU A 67 24.54 23.79 7.26
CA GLU A 67 25.50 24.71 6.66
C GLU A 67 25.41 24.75 5.13
N GLY A 68 24.71 23.82 4.52
CA GLY A 68 24.48 23.67 3.08
C GLY A 68 23.81 22.35 2.75
N VAL A 69 23.65 22.09 1.47
CA VAL A 69 23.04 20.88 0.94
C VAL A 69 23.97 20.25 -0.10
N ALA A 70 24.18 18.95 -0.01
CA ALA A 70 24.86 18.15 -1.02
C ALA A 70 23.81 17.49 -1.91
N PHE A 71 23.99 17.57 -3.23
CA PHE A 71 23.12 16.96 -4.21
C PHE A 71 23.90 15.94 -5.02
N GLY A 72 23.30 14.77 -5.27
CA GLY A 72 23.84 13.72 -6.12
C GLY A 72 22.74 13.11 -6.99
N PHE A 73 23.01 12.98 -8.29
CA PHE A 73 22.07 12.40 -9.26
C PHE A 73 22.76 11.32 -10.06
N TRP A 74 22.06 10.22 -10.33
CA TRP A 74 22.46 9.22 -11.32
C TRP A 74 21.75 9.51 -12.64
N THR A 75 22.50 9.75 -13.70
CA THR A 75 22.02 10.33 -14.95
C THR A 75 22.63 9.63 -16.16
N PRO A 76 22.45 8.33 -16.30
CA PRO A 76 23.04 7.56 -17.40
C PRO A 76 22.58 8.04 -18.77
N ASP A 77 21.32 8.43 -18.93
CA ASP A 77 20.73 8.88 -20.20
C ASP A 77 21.34 10.22 -20.66
N VAL A 78 21.53 11.16 -19.73
CA VAL A 78 22.22 12.45 -19.99
C VAL A 78 23.64 12.21 -20.54
N VAL A 79 24.32 11.23 -19.94
CA VAL A 79 25.68 10.85 -20.38
C VAL A 79 25.66 10.13 -21.72
N ALA A 80 24.71 9.22 -21.94
CA ALA A 80 24.53 8.49 -23.16
C ALA A 80 24.17 9.40 -24.35
N ALA A 81 23.35 10.42 -24.09
CA ALA A 81 23.00 11.48 -25.05
C ALA A 81 24.18 12.39 -25.38
N GLY A 82 25.32 12.27 -24.68
CA GLY A 82 26.51 13.05 -24.93
C GLY A 82 26.43 14.52 -24.47
N VAL A 83 25.50 14.85 -23.60
CA VAL A 83 25.36 16.21 -23.06
C VAL A 83 26.62 16.60 -22.32
N PRO A 84 27.25 17.76 -22.63
CA PRO A 84 28.43 18.23 -21.90
C PRO A 84 28.08 18.52 -20.44
N ALA A 85 28.93 18.09 -19.51
CA ALA A 85 28.72 18.38 -18.07
C ALA A 85 28.56 19.89 -17.78
N ALA A 86 29.15 20.75 -18.63
CA ALA A 86 29.03 22.19 -18.51
C ALA A 86 27.62 22.74 -18.85
N ASP A 87 26.77 21.94 -19.46
CA ASP A 87 25.42 22.35 -19.86
C ASP A 87 24.35 21.80 -18.90
N VAL A 88 24.72 20.85 -18.01
CA VAL A 88 23.85 20.34 -16.97
C VAL A 88 23.80 21.29 -15.78
N ARG A 89 22.63 21.53 -15.21
CA ARG A 89 22.41 22.45 -14.08
C ARG A 89 21.57 21.81 -12.97
N LEU A 90 21.91 22.15 -11.74
CA LEU A 90 20.95 22.05 -10.64
C LEU A 90 20.03 23.28 -10.73
N GLU A 91 18.73 23.05 -10.85
CA GLU A 91 17.72 24.11 -10.82
C GLU A 91 17.05 24.11 -9.44
N LEU A 92 17.09 25.26 -8.77
CA LEU A 92 16.49 25.48 -7.46
C LEU A 92 15.36 26.50 -7.59
N PHE A 93 14.21 26.18 -7.03
CA PHE A 93 13.07 27.10 -6.88
C PHE A 93 12.97 27.50 -5.41
N VAL A 94 13.37 28.70 -5.07
CA VAL A 94 13.34 29.23 -3.71
C VAL A 94 12.05 30.02 -3.51
N PRO A 95 11.18 29.67 -2.54
CA PRO A 95 9.93 30.39 -2.31
C PRO A 95 10.19 31.87 -1.94
N GLU A 96 9.53 32.81 -2.62
CA GLU A 96 9.59 34.26 -2.34
C GLU A 96 8.76 34.67 -1.11
N SER A 97 7.85 33.80 -0.69
CA SER A 97 6.98 33.97 0.47
C SER A 97 6.70 32.62 1.12
N ASP A 98 6.08 32.64 2.28
CA ASP A 98 5.60 31.44 2.95
C ASP A 98 4.55 30.74 2.09
N VAL A 99 4.82 29.49 1.71
CA VAL A 99 3.95 28.61 0.91
C VAL A 99 3.56 27.41 1.75
N ASP A 100 2.28 27.24 1.96
CA ASP A 100 1.69 26.10 2.67
C ASP A 100 1.16 25.08 1.66
N PRO A 101 1.83 23.92 1.45
CA PRO A 101 1.41 22.92 0.47
C PRO A 101 0.08 22.25 0.82
N GLY A 102 -0.28 22.20 2.10
CA GLY A 102 -1.53 21.63 2.59
C GLY A 102 -2.77 22.50 2.35
N ARG A 103 -2.57 23.74 1.93
CA ARG A 103 -3.66 24.69 1.79
C ARG A 103 -4.54 24.38 0.57
N GLU A 104 -5.81 24.08 0.79
CA GLU A 104 -6.77 23.78 -0.30
C GLU A 104 -6.94 24.93 -1.32
N GLU A 105 -6.84 26.19 -0.86
CA GLU A 105 -7.00 27.37 -1.69
C GLU A 105 -5.70 27.84 -2.36
N LEU A 106 -4.61 27.04 -2.26
CA LEU A 106 -3.35 27.38 -2.90
C LEU A 106 -3.53 27.35 -4.42
N ARG A 107 -3.26 28.48 -5.10
CA ARG A 107 -3.45 28.63 -6.54
C ARG A 107 -2.18 28.98 -7.27
N GLU A 108 -1.34 29.79 -6.67
CA GLU A 108 -0.07 30.23 -7.25
C GLU A 108 0.93 30.66 -6.17
N ALA A 109 2.20 30.53 -6.46
CA ALA A 109 3.27 31.09 -5.65
C ALA A 109 4.41 31.59 -6.56
N ALA A 110 5.17 32.57 -6.06
CA ALA A 110 6.35 33.07 -6.72
C ALA A 110 7.61 32.40 -6.15
N PHE A 111 8.50 31.98 -7.04
CA PHE A 111 9.78 31.38 -6.71
C PHE A 111 10.90 32.12 -7.41
N SER A 112 12.00 32.38 -6.73
CA SER A 112 13.25 32.74 -7.41
C SER A 112 13.94 31.48 -7.92
N VAL A 113 14.35 31.53 -9.22
CA VAL A 113 14.95 30.38 -9.89
C VAL A 113 16.45 30.55 -10.00
N HIS A 114 17.20 29.56 -9.49
CA HIS A 114 18.65 29.56 -9.53
C HIS A 114 19.15 28.32 -10.27
N ARG A 115 19.93 28.52 -11.36
CA ARG A 115 20.57 27.44 -12.12
C ARG A 115 22.05 27.38 -11.82
N LEU A 116 22.46 26.37 -11.09
CA LEU A 116 23.81 26.22 -10.57
C LEU A 116 24.60 25.14 -11.34
N PRO A 117 25.88 25.36 -11.64
CA PRO A 117 26.70 24.37 -12.32
C PRO A 117 26.92 23.14 -11.42
N VAL A 118 26.94 21.98 -12.04
CA VAL A 118 27.22 20.68 -11.40
C VAL A 118 28.50 20.08 -11.95
N GLU A 119 29.15 19.19 -11.19
CA GLU A 119 30.34 18.47 -11.63
C GLU A 119 30.00 17.00 -11.90
N ARG A 120 30.51 16.45 -12.99
CA ARG A 120 30.26 15.05 -13.41
C ARG A 120 31.40 14.12 -13.04
N ASP A 121 31.05 12.95 -12.49
CA ASP A 121 31.96 11.83 -12.28
C ASP A 121 31.35 10.52 -12.77
N GLY A 122 31.70 10.07 -13.96
CA GLY A 122 31.07 8.94 -14.64
C GLY A 122 29.63 9.28 -15.08
N GLU A 123 28.68 8.51 -14.61
CA GLU A 123 27.23 8.70 -14.83
C GLU A 123 26.56 9.53 -13.71
N PHE A 124 27.34 10.10 -12.83
CA PHE A 124 26.81 10.84 -11.69
C PHE A 124 27.11 12.33 -11.78
N HIS A 125 26.16 13.17 -11.38
CA HIS A 125 26.35 14.61 -11.22
C HIS A 125 26.25 15.00 -9.75
N TRP A 126 27.15 15.90 -9.32
CA TRP A 126 27.35 16.28 -7.94
C TRP A 126 27.48 17.79 -7.78
N VAL A 127 26.89 18.34 -6.71
CA VAL A 127 27.14 19.72 -6.30
C VAL A 127 26.85 19.88 -4.81
N ALA A 128 27.62 20.73 -4.12
CA ALA A 128 27.30 21.20 -2.79
C ALA A 128 27.00 22.70 -2.86
N VAL A 129 25.92 23.12 -2.19
CA VAL A 129 25.38 24.50 -2.25
C VAL A 129 25.16 25.03 -0.85
N GLU A 130 25.54 26.28 -0.57
CA GLU A 130 25.23 27.00 0.67
C GLU A 130 24.00 27.91 0.47
N ASP A 131 23.44 28.38 1.59
CA ASP A 131 22.29 29.29 1.63
C ASP A 131 21.02 28.76 0.93
N VAL A 132 20.83 27.42 0.90
CA VAL A 132 19.61 26.77 0.41
C VAL A 132 18.59 26.67 1.53
N PRO A 133 17.37 27.24 1.38
CA PRO A 133 16.29 27.02 2.33
C PRO A 133 15.93 25.52 2.42
N VAL A 134 15.89 24.99 3.63
CA VAL A 134 15.59 23.58 3.89
C VAL A 134 14.24 23.46 4.57
N GLY A 135 13.37 22.62 4.03
CA GLY A 135 12.01 22.43 4.52
C GLY A 135 11.96 21.72 5.86
N THR A 136 10.90 22.00 6.60
CA THR A 136 10.57 21.41 7.90
C THR A 136 9.05 21.21 7.96
N GLY A 137 8.53 20.63 9.04
CA GLY A 137 7.09 20.54 9.26
C GLY A 137 6.34 21.87 9.21
N ASP A 138 7.04 22.98 9.49
CA ASP A 138 6.44 24.32 9.59
C ASP A 138 6.64 25.19 8.33
N ALA A 139 7.53 24.81 7.42
CA ALA A 139 7.92 25.65 6.28
C ALA A 139 8.37 24.83 5.06
N LEU A 140 7.95 25.28 3.87
CA LEU A 140 8.43 24.72 2.60
C LEU A 140 9.88 25.14 2.37
N GLY A 141 10.74 24.18 2.01
CA GLY A 141 12.12 24.43 1.58
C GLY A 141 12.22 24.83 0.11
N ALA A 142 13.44 24.95 -0.38
CA ALA A 142 13.67 25.07 -1.81
C ALA A 142 13.28 23.77 -2.52
N LEU A 143 12.65 23.91 -3.70
CA LEU A 143 12.40 22.76 -4.56
C LEU A 143 13.55 22.61 -5.55
N TYR A 144 13.85 21.39 -5.99
CA TYR A 144 15.00 21.12 -6.83
C TYR A 144 14.77 20.03 -7.86
N GLN A 145 15.46 20.16 -8.97
CA GLN A 145 15.59 19.15 -10.02
C GLN A 145 16.90 19.36 -10.78
N LEU A 146 17.35 18.37 -11.53
CA LEU A 146 18.45 18.55 -12.47
C LEU A 146 17.87 18.85 -13.85
N VAL A 147 18.49 19.76 -14.59
CA VAL A 147 18.05 20.14 -15.95
C VAL A 147 19.21 20.11 -16.93
N TYR A 148 18.90 19.77 -18.18
CA TYR A 148 19.87 19.77 -19.28
C TYR A 148 19.18 20.10 -20.61
N PRO A 149 19.90 20.72 -21.60
CA PRO A 149 19.30 21.06 -22.88
C PRO A 149 18.95 19.77 -23.64
N THR A 150 17.80 19.77 -24.27
CA THR A 150 17.37 18.70 -25.16
C THR A 150 18.40 18.52 -26.28
N PRO A 151 18.93 17.29 -26.52
CA PRO A 151 19.78 17.06 -27.66
C PRO A 151 19.04 17.40 -28.95
N GLU A 152 19.62 18.25 -29.82
CA GLU A 152 19.01 18.63 -31.09
C GLU A 152 18.51 17.38 -31.81
N ALA A 153 17.21 17.24 -31.98
CA ALA A 153 16.62 16.25 -32.87
C ALA A 153 17.16 16.57 -34.30
N GLU A 154 17.82 15.61 -34.92
CA GLU A 154 18.38 15.77 -36.28
C GLU A 154 17.26 16.31 -37.21
N GLU A 155 17.37 17.64 -37.53
CA GLU A 155 16.65 18.35 -38.58
C GLU A 155 15.19 17.92 -38.80
N SER A 156 14.26 18.28 -37.93
CA SER A 156 12.86 18.51 -38.37
C SER A 156 12.79 19.88 -39.02
N ASP A 157 12.43 19.94 -40.32
CA ASP A 157 12.31 21.13 -41.16
C ASP A 157 11.18 22.11 -40.69
N GLU A 158 10.81 22.10 -39.43
CA GLU A 158 9.88 23.08 -38.83
C GLU A 158 10.65 24.14 -38.01
N ALA A 159 11.09 25.14 -38.80
CA ALA A 159 11.63 26.37 -38.25
C ALA A 159 10.50 27.12 -37.48
N GLY A 160 10.54 27.12 -36.16
CA GLY A 160 9.59 27.91 -35.39
C GLY A 160 9.63 27.88 -33.88
N SER A 161 10.53 27.16 -33.22
CA SER A 161 10.70 27.27 -31.77
C SER A 161 12.07 27.89 -31.42
N ASP A 162 12.09 29.18 -31.15
CA ASP A 162 13.23 29.88 -30.55
C ASP A 162 13.19 29.71 -29.01
N GLY A 163 13.15 28.48 -28.50
CA GLY A 163 13.24 28.21 -27.08
C GLY A 163 14.31 27.16 -26.79
N ASP A 164 15.23 27.40 -25.88
CA ASP A 164 16.14 26.39 -25.34
C ASP A 164 15.32 25.35 -24.60
N ASP A 165 14.95 24.22 -25.25
CA ASP A 165 14.23 23.13 -24.64
C ASP A 165 15.13 22.42 -23.61
N TRP A 166 14.65 22.34 -22.40
CA TRP A 166 15.34 21.69 -21.30
C TRP A 166 14.58 20.45 -20.83
N GLU A 167 15.26 19.36 -20.67
CA GLU A 167 14.73 18.16 -20.01
C GLU A 167 15.06 18.16 -18.54
N THR A 168 14.27 17.45 -17.74
CA THR A 168 14.39 17.38 -16.29
C THR A 168 14.74 15.98 -15.82
N VAL A 169 15.54 15.87 -14.76
CA VAL A 169 15.79 14.63 -14.02
C VAL A 169 15.30 14.82 -12.60
N GLN A 170 14.38 13.96 -12.16
CA GLN A 170 13.86 13.95 -10.80
C GLN A 170 14.77 13.15 -9.86
N ASP A 171 14.62 13.37 -8.56
CA ASP A 171 15.34 12.64 -7.52
C ASP A 171 14.49 11.46 -7.00
N PRO A 172 14.84 10.20 -7.30
CA PRO A 172 14.09 9.04 -6.80
C PRO A 172 14.25 8.82 -5.28
N LEU A 173 15.14 9.55 -4.64
CA LEU A 173 15.48 9.39 -3.23
C LEU A 173 15.05 10.59 -2.36
N ALA A 174 14.17 11.44 -2.89
CA ALA A 174 13.63 12.58 -2.16
C ALA A 174 12.76 12.14 -0.97
N TYR A 175 12.84 12.87 0.16
CA TYR A 175 11.97 12.67 1.32
C TYR A 175 10.64 13.42 1.24
N SER A 176 10.54 14.42 0.35
CA SER A 176 9.36 15.27 0.21
C SER A 176 9.13 15.66 -1.25
N VAL A 177 7.91 15.45 -1.72
CA VAL A 177 7.42 15.85 -3.05
C VAL A 177 6.03 16.50 -2.90
N PRO A 178 5.96 17.70 -2.33
CA PRO A 178 4.70 18.30 -1.87
C PRO A 178 3.68 18.53 -3.00
N PHE A 179 4.14 18.61 -4.26
CA PHE A 179 3.32 18.81 -5.45
C PHE A 179 3.34 17.59 -6.38
N GLY A 180 3.61 16.40 -5.84
CA GLY A 180 3.60 15.12 -6.56
C GLY A 180 4.93 14.75 -7.22
N ALA A 181 4.97 13.55 -7.80
CA ALA A 181 6.20 12.95 -8.32
C ALA A 181 6.76 13.67 -9.56
N PHE A 182 5.89 14.29 -10.35
CA PHE A 182 6.29 15.04 -11.55
C PHE A 182 6.72 16.49 -11.28
N ALA A 183 6.52 16.98 -10.06
CA ALA A 183 7.01 18.29 -9.64
C ALA A 183 8.45 18.19 -9.12
N PRO A 184 9.19 19.31 -9.05
CA PRO A 184 10.50 19.33 -8.40
C PRO A 184 10.40 18.86 -6.94
N ALA A 185 11.36 18.04 -6.51
CA ALA A 185 11.43 17.53 -5.14
C ALA A 185 11.84 18.64 -4.16
N GLU A 186 11.49 18.49 -2.90
CA GLU A 186 11.85 19.45 -1.85
C GLU A 186 13.15 19.07 -1.14
N VAL A 187 14.00 20.04 -0.88
CA VAL A 187 15.13 19.89 0.06
C VAL A 187 14.56 19.87 1.47
N TYR A 188 14.48 18.69 2.08
CA TYR A 188 13.85 18.49 3.37
C TYR A 188 14.84 18.16 4.50
N ASP A 189 14.65 18.73 5.71
CA ASP A 189 15.52 18.51 6.86
C ASP A 189 15.22 17.18 7.55
N TRP A 190 15.53 16.09 6.88
CA TRP A 190 15.37 14.75 7.41
C TRP A 190 16.07 14.53 8.77
N PRO A 191 17.35 14.93 8.96
CA PRO A 191 18.02 14.75 10.24
C PRO A 191 17.33 15.47 11.40
N ARG A 192 16.69 16.61 11.14
CA ARG A 192 15.88 17.32 12.14
C ARG A 192 14.61 16.56 12.47
N LEU A 193 13.90 16.06 11.48
CA LEU A 193 12.69 15.27 11.69
C LEU A 193 12.98 14.04 12.56
N ASP A 194 14.01 13.25 12.22
CA ASP A 194 14.43 12.09 13.04
C ASP A 194 14.84 12.51 14.47
N ALA A 195 15.57 13.61 14.61
CA ALA A 195 16.00 14.08 15.91
C ALA A 195 14.86 14.64 16.80
N THR A 196 13.76 15.09 16.21
CA THR A 196 12.62 15.70 16.94
C THR A 196 11.39 14.83 17.05
N ARG A 197 11.38 13.65 16.42
CA ARG A 197 10.24 12.72 16.40
C ARG A 197 9.70 12.41 17.80
N PRO A 198 8.36 12.25 17.96
CA PRO A 198 7.75 12.07 19.28
C PRO A 198 8.04 10.71 19.93
N ASP A 199 8.25 9.66 19.14
CA ASP A 199 8.38 8.26 19.58
C ASP A 199 9.84 7.80 19.78
N ARG A 200 10.76 8.71 20.02
CA ARG A 200 12.20 8.41 20.23
C ARG A 200 12.44 7.37 21.34
N ASP A 201 11.62 7.37 22.36
CA ASP A 201 11.78 6.44 23.49
C ASP A 201 11.38 5.01 23.11
N HIS A 202 10.48 4.82 22.14
CA HIS A 202 10.15 3.52 21.57
C HIS A 202 11.41 2.87 20.97
N PHE A 203 12.09 3.54 20.06
CA PHE A 203 13.31 3.02 19.41
C PHE A 203 14.50 2.86 20.38
N ARG A 204 14.64 3.75 21.33
CA ARG A 204 15.68 3.64 22.37
C ARG A 204 15.50 2.43 23.28
N SER A 205 14.28 1.92 23.41
CA SER A 205 14.01 0.69 24.16
C SER A 205 14.60 -0.56 23.51
N PHE A 206 14.88 -0.51 22.19
CA PHE A 206 15.43 -1.61 21.39
C PHE A 206 16.85 -1.96 21.81
N GLY A 207 17.34 -2.13 22.81
CA GLY A 207 18.69 -2.43 23.21
C GLY A 207 19.01 -2.08 24.67
N THR A 208 17.97 -1.71 25.44
CA THR A 208 18.11 -1.45 26.87
C THR A 208 17.78 -2.69 27.70
N ASP A 209 18.54 -2.87 28.77
CA ASP A 209 18.55 -4.07 29.62
C ASP A 209 17.16 -4.53 30.08
N GLY A 210 16.77 -5.74 29.69
CA GLY A 210 15.69 -6.51 30.28
C GLY A 210 14.55 -6.88 29.34
N GLU A 211 14.30 -6.13 28.27
CA GLU A 211 13.32 -6.42 27.20
C GLU A 211 13.92 -6.11 25.83
N SER A 212 15.19 -6.46 25.61
CA SER A 212 15.82 -6.27 24.31
C SER A 212 15.21 -7.22 23.29
N LEU A 213 14.94 -6.68 22.10
CA LEU A 213 14.53 -7.47 20.95
C LEU A 213 15.54 -8.59 20.68
N PRO A 214 15.11 -9.72 20.07
CA PRO A 214 16.02 -10.74 19.61
C PRO A 214 17.11 -10.12 18.72
N THR A 215 18.35 -10.52 18.92
CA THR A 215 19.44 -10.06 18.07
C THR A 215 19.61 -10.98 16.87
N SER A 216 19.93 -10.39 15.71
CA SER A 216 20.35 -11.15 14.54
C SER A 216 21.63 -11.93 14.85
N GLU A 217 21.74 -13.17 14.39
CA GLU A 217 22.95 -13.99 14.58
C GLU A 217 24.15 -13.44 13.77
N ASP A 218 23.90 -12.71 12.68
CA ASP A 218 24.94 -12.26 11.74
C ASP A 218 25.67 -10.99 12.19
N ASP A 219 24.94 -9.99 12.73
CA ASP A 219 25.52 -8.69 13.09
C ASP A 219 25.25 -8.25 14.53
N GLY A 220 24.41 -8.99 15.26
CA GLY A 220 24.05 -8.68 16.64
C GLY A 220 23.12 -7.48 16.80
N LEU A 221 22.54 -6.97 15.71
CA LEU A 221 21.56 -5.90 15.76
C LEU A 221 20.20 -6.41 16.25
N PRO A 222 19.44 -5.59 16.97
CA PRO A 222 18.08 -5.95 17.35
C PRO A 222 17.20 -6.09 16.11
N ARG A 223 16.35 -7.12 16.09
CA ARG A 223 15.33 -7.34 15.07
C ARG A 223 13.95 -7.20 15.71
N VAL A 224 13.07 -6.48 15.07
CA VAL A 224 11.67 -6.33 15.53
C VAL A 224 10.99 -7.70 15.58
N GLU A 225 10.36 -8.00 16.72
CA GLU A 225 9.59 -9.24 16.87
C GLU A 225 8.31 -9.19 16.02
N PRO A 226 7.92 -10.32 15.42
CA PRO A 226 6.65 -10.42 14.72
C PRO A 226 5.46 -10.15 15.64
N ALA A 227 4.39 -9.62 15.08
CA ALA A 227 3.12 -9.41 15.76
C ALA A 227 2.39 -10.72 16.09
N THR A 228 1.36 -10.62 16.92
CA THR A 228 0.40 -11.71 17.18
C THR A 228 -0.84 -11.61 16.30
N SER A 229 -1.21 -10.38 15.92
CA SER A 229 -2.30 -10.07 15.00
C SER A 229 -2.07 -8.74 14.31
N MET A 230 -2.57 -8.57 13.10
CA MET A 230 -2.33 -7.40 12.27
C MET A 230 -3.61 -6.84 11.67
N LEU A 231 -3.69 -5.51 11.56
CA LEU A 231 -4.76 -4.78 10.90
C LEU A 231 -4.22 -4.10 9.65
N GLU A 232 -4.79 -4.39 8.50
CA GLU A 232 -4.50 -3.66 7.26
C GLU A 232 -5.38 -2.43 7.13
N ILE A 233 -4.78 -1.29 6.74
CA ILE A 233 -5.46 0.01 6.64
C ILE A 233 -5.12 0.67 5.30
N HIS A 234 -6.14 1.21 4.63
CA HIS A 234 -5.99 2.12 3.49
C HIS A 234 -6.11 3.58 3.96
N PRO A 235 -5.05 4.40 3.95
CA PRO A 235 -5.08 5.75 4.52
C PRO A 235 -6.13 6.66 3.88
N GLY A 236 -6.21 6.65 2.54
CA GLY A 236 -7.05 7.56 1.76
C GLY A 236 -8.57 7.42 1.97
N THR A 237 -9.05 6.28 2.53
CA THR A 237 -10.49 6.05 2.75
C THR A 237 -10.84 5.70 4.19
N SER A 238 -9.87 5.77 5.10
CA SER A 238 -10.11 5.43 6.51
C SER A 238 -10.79 6.54 7.32
N THR A 239 -10.79 7.76 6.80
CA THR A 239 -11.44 8.93 7.39
C THR A 239 -11.97 9.86 6.29
N ASP A 240 -12.89 10.76 6.63
CA ASP A 240 -13.38 11.79 5.69
C ASP A 240 -12.24 12.69 5.15
N ALA A 241 -11.21 12.92 5.95
CA ALA A 241 -10.06 13.70 5.53
C ALA A 241 -9.09 12.92 4.61
N GLY A 242 -9.18 11.58 4.59
CA GLY A 242 -8.31 10.72 3.79
C GLY A 242 -6.81 10.90 4.09
N SER A 243 -6.46 11.26 5.33
CA SER A 243 -5.09 11.67 5.70
C SER A 243 -4.49 10.84 6.83
N LEU A 244 -3.15 10.78 6.85
CA LEU A 244 -2.40 10.14 7.94
C LEU A 244 -2.58 10.90 9.26
N ARG A 245 -2.76 12.23 9.22
CA ARG A 245 -3.05 13.03 10.43
C ARG A 245 -4.37 12.64 11.06
N ALA A 246 -5.43 12.54 10.26
CA ALA A 246 -6.73 12.12 10.79
C ALA A 246 -6.70 10.69 11.36
N LEU A 247 -5.92 9.80 10.77
CA LEU A 247 -5.66 8.48 11.33
C LEU A 247 -4.88 8.55 12.65
N ALA A 248 -3.84 9.38 12.75
CA ALA A 248 -3.11 9.60 13.99
C ALA A 248 -4.03 10.08 15.11
N GLU A 249 -4.88 11.08 14.85
CA GLU A 249 -5.87 11.60 15.80
C GLU A 249 -6.87 10.50 16.24
N ARG A 250 -7.23 9.58 15.34
CA ARG A 250 -8.10 8.43 15.68
C ARG A 250 -7.38 7.51 16.67
N PHE A 251 -6.14 7.10 16.42
CA PHE A 251 -5.36 6.28 17.33
C PHE A 251 -5.11 6.98 18.68
N GLU A 252 -4.79 8.27 18.68
CA GLU A 252 -4.62 9.06 19.90
C GLU A 252 -5.90 9.10 20.74
N THR A 253 -7.06 9.28 20.10
CA THR A 253 -8.37 9.26 20.76
C THR A 253 -8.63 7.92 21.43
N ILE A 254 -8.41 6.82 20.73
CA ILE A 254 -8.54 5.46 21.23
C ILE A 254 -7.58 5.23 22.41
N ALA A 255 -6.31 5.58 22.22
CA ALA A 255 -5.28 5.47 23.27
C ALA A 255 -5.66 6.26 24.54
N GLY A 256 -6.17 7.47 24.38
CA GLY A 256 -6.64 8.30 25.49
C GLY A 256 -7.77 7.64 26.28
N LYS A 257 -8.76 7.05 25.58
CA LYS A 257 -9.87 6.31 26.22
C LYS A 257 -9.39 5.07 26.96
N LEU A 258 -8.53 4.25 26.31
CA LEU A 258 -7.99 3.04 26.92
C LEU A 258 -7.18 3.33 28.18
N ARG A 259 -6.30 4.35 28.16
CA ARG A 259 -5.52 4.78 29.35
C ARG A 259 -6.41 5.28 30.48
N ALA A 260 -7.54 5.88 30.17
CA ALA A 260 -8.50 6.33 31.17
C ALA A 260 -9.40 5.21 31.69
N GLY A 261 -9.31 3.99 31.17
CA GLY A 261 -10.24 2.89 31.45
C GLY A 261 -11.66 3.16 30.95
N GLY A 262 -11.80 3.98 29.90
CA GLY A 262 -13.06 4.30 29.24
C GLY A 262 -13.49 3.22 28.25
N GLU A 263 -14.77 3.22 27.92
CA GLU A 263 -15.32 2.34 26.88
C GLU A 263 -15.04 2.92 25.50
N LEU A 264 -14.71 2.04 24.54
CA LEU A 264 -14.60 2.38 23.13
C LEU A 264 -15.99 2.33 22.47
N ALA A 265 -16.24 3.29 21.57
CA ALA A 265 -17.40 3.23 20.70
C ALA A 265 -17.29 2.01 19.74
N PRO A 266 -18.41 1.50 19.20
CA PRO A 266 -18.40 0.34 18.32
C PRO A 266 -17.37 0.44 17.19
N HIS A 267 -17.33 1.56 16.45
CA HIS A 267 -16.36 1.77 15.38
C HIS A 267 -14.90 1.84 15.87
N GLU A 268 -14.65 2.36 17.08
CA GLU A 268 -13.29 2.43 17.64
C GLU A 268 -12.75 1.05 18.03
N ARG A 269 -13.64 0.09 18.34
CA ARG A 269 -13.24 -1.29 18.64
C ARG A 269 -12.65 -1.98 17.42
N ASN A 270 -12.98 -1.53 16.21
CA ASN A 270 -12.43 -2.07 14.97
C ASN A 270 -10.93 -1.81 14.79
N TYR A 271 -10.38 -0.84 15.54
CA TYR A 271 -8.94 -0.52 15.58
C TYR A 271 -8.21 -1.22 16.75
N ALA A 272 -8.93 -1.85 17.65
CA ALA A 272 -8.36 -2.36 18.91
C ALA A 272 -8.17 -3.89 18.90
N GLY A 273 -7.22 -4.36 19.69
CA GLY A 273 -6.88 -5.79 19.80
C GLY A 273 -5.86 -6.24 18.77
N TYR A 274 -5.10 -5.34 18.18
CA TYR A 274 -3.99 -5.60 17.28
C TYR A 274 -2.68 -5.08 17.87
N ASP A 275 -1.59 -5.74 17.55
CA ASP A 275 -0.23 -5.32 17.92
C ASP A 275 0.64 -4.98 16.68
N ALA A 276 0.04 -5.01 15.48
CA ALA A 276 0.59 -4.42 14.27
C ALA A 276 -0.50 -3.78 13.40
N VAL A 277 -0.11 -2.75 12.66
CA VAL A 277 -0.88 -2.14 11.58
C VAL A 277 -0.04 -2.21 10.31
N GLN A 278 -0.56 -2.84 9.27
CA GLN A 278 -0.02 -2.73 7.91
C GLN A 278 -0.72 -1.58 7.21
N VAL A 279 0.06 -0.62 6.75
CA VAL A 279 -0.44 0.51 5.97
C VAL A 279 -0.25 0.16 4.50
N MET A 280 -1.35 0.15 3.72
CA MET A 280 -1.26 0.01 2.26
C MET A 280 -0.34 1.08 1.69
N PRO A 281 0.24 0.90 0.49
CA PRO A 281 1.34 1.73 0.02
C PRO A 281 1.07 3.23 0.17
N VAL A 282 2.06 3.94 0.73
CA VAL A 282 2.00 5.39 0.99
C VAL A 282 2.89 6.18 0.04
N GLU A 283 3.41 5.54 -0.98
CA GLU A 283 4.30 6.12 -1.97
C GLU A 283 3.55 7.08 -2.90
N PRO A 284 4.24 8.09 -3.44
CA PRO A 284 3.69 8.93 -4.50
C PRO A 284 3.33 8.12 -5.73
N LEU A 285 2.24 8.50 -6.35
CA LEU A 285 1.64 7.82 -7.49
C LEU A 285 2.01 8.53 -8.79
N THR A 286 1.93 7.81 -9.92
CA THR A 286 1.84 8.45 -11.21
C THR A 286 0.53 9.23 -11.28
N GLN A 287 0.60 10.43 -11.88
CA GLN A 287 -0.55 11.31 -11.98
C GLN A 287 -1.02 11.31 -13.43
N ALA A 288 -2.30 11.06 -13.64
CA ALA A 288 -2.90 11.00 -14.97
C ALA A 288 -2.56 12.21 -15.87
N TYR A 289 -2.33 13.34 -15.25
CA TYR A 289 -2.07 14.61 -15.93
C TYR A 289 -0.64 15.13 -15.74
N GLY A 290 0.26 14.33 -15.17
CA GLY A 290 1.65 14.66 -14.94
C GLY A 290 1.83 15.95 -14.12
N ARG A 291 3.01 16.56 -14.26
CA ARG A 291 3.37 17.80 -13.54
C ARG A 291 2.46 18.99 -13.82
N GLN A 292 1.78 19.03 -14.97
CA GLN A 292 0.89 20.12 -15.34
C GLN A 292 -0.35 20.23 -14.45
N TRP A 293 -0.68 19.17 -13.76
CA TRP A 293 -1.85 19.11 -12.91
C TRP A 293 -1.67 19.82 -11.56
N TYR A 294 -0.52 19.61 -10.92
CA TYR A 294 -0.24 20.15 -9.59
C TYR A 294 0.86 21.20 -9.56
N TRP A 295 1.70 21.23 -10.58
CA TRP A 295 2.83 22.16 -10.73
C TRP A 295 2.87 22.72 -12.14
N ARG A 296 2.44 24.00 -12.29
CA ARG A 296 2.34 24.66 -13.59
C ARG A 296 3.14 25.96 -13.63
N PRO A 297 4.37 25.96 -14.13
CA PRO A 297 5.16 27.17 -14.27
C PRO A 297 4.56 28.13 -15.29
N GLY A 298 4.60 29.45 -14.97
CA GLY A 298 4.15 30.51 -15.87
C GLY A 298 2.63 30.76 -15.91
N GLY A 299 1.83 30.08 -15.07
CA GLY A 299 0.38 30.25 -15.05
C GLY A 299 -0.22 30.13 -13.65
N ALA A 300 -1.25 30.93 -13.36
CA ALA A 300 -2.11 30.71 -12.21
C ALA A 300 -3.00 29.50 -12.49
N TYR A 301 -3.24 28.70 -11.44
CA TYR A 301 -4.27 27.65 -11.49
C TYR A 301 -5.63 28.34 -11.40
N ASP A 302 -6.40 28.38 -12.48
CA ASP A 302 -7.78 28.85 -12.47
C ASP A 302 -8.69 27.65 -12.24
N GLY A 303 -9.37 27.59 -11.11
CA GLY A 303 -10.26 26.46 -10.74
C GLY A 303 -11.43 26.20 -11.73
N ALA A 304 -11.37 26.71 -12.95
CA ALA A 304 -12.36 26.49 -14.01
C ALA A 304 -12.22 25.11 -14.69
N THR A 305 -11.15 24.37 -14.41
CA THR A 305 -10.91 23.02 -14.94
C THR A 305 -11.26 21.90 -13.95
N GLU A 306 -12.13 22.14 -12.97
CA GLU A 306 -12.72 21.08 -12.13
C GLU A 306 -13.75 20.20 -12.88
N GLY A 307 -14.00 20.45 -14.15
CA GLY A 307 -14.64 19.50 -15.05
C GLY A 307 -13.51 18.89 -15.89
N ILE A 308 -13.45 17.59 -15.96
CA ILE A 308 -12.61 16.83 -16.87
C ILE A 308 -12.57 17.61 -18.21
N ASP A 309 -11.46 18.35 -18.44
CA ASP A 309 -11.33 19.15 -19.64
C ASP A 309 -11.01 18.21 -20.79
N ASP A 310 -11.70 18.40 -21.91
CA ASP A 310 -11.67 17.55 -23.09
C ASP A 310 -10.29 17.50 -23.78
N GLY A 311 -9.25 18.07 -23.19
CA GLY A 311 -7.90 18.21 -23.73
C GLY A 311 -6.89 17.09 -23.39
N ALA A 312 -7.25 16.13 -22.55
CA ALA A 312 -6.29 15.12 -22.06
C ALA A 312 -5.99 13.96 -23.05
N THR A 313 -6.46 14.04 -24.29
CA THR A 313 -6.27 12.99 -25.29
C THR A 313 -5.22 13.31 -26.36
N GLU A 314 -4.52 14.43 -26.27
CA GLU A 314 -3.41 14.73 -27.19
C GLU A 314 -2.07 14.48 -26.50
N GLY A 315 -1.54 13.29 -26.65
CA GLY A 315 -0.12 13.07 -26.34
C GLY A 315 0.31 11.70 -25.82
N ILE A 316 -0.41 10.63 -26.12
CA ILE A 316 0.20 9.29 -26.05
C ILE A 316 0.27 8.76 -27.48
N ASP A 317 1.39 9.00 -28.13
CA ASP A 317 1.70 8.41 -29.42
C ASP A 317 2.04 6.93 -29.18
N ASP A 318 1.04 6.08 -29.34
CA ASP A 318 1.25 4.63 -29.42
C ASP A 318 2.01 4.30 -30.70
N GLY A 319 3.29 4.02 -30.57
CA GLY A 319 4.19 3.61 -31.63
C GLY A 319 3.83 2.29 -32.27
N THR A 320 2.62 2.10 -32.79
CA THR A 320 2.25 0.97 -33.64
C THR A 320 1.57 1.39 -34.94
N ILE A 321 2.40 1.43 -35.98
CA ILE A 321 2.12 1.06 -37.39
C ILE A 321 0.86 1.61 -38.08
N GLY A 322 1.09 2.70 -38.81
CA GLY A 322 0.69 2.82 -40.19
C GLY A 322 -0.76 2.94 -40.60
N GLY A 323 -1.18 4.18 -40.97
CA GLY A 323 -2.31 4.31 -41.89
C GLY A 323 -2.88 5.71 -42.03
N THR A 324 -2.28 6.53 -42.86
CA THR A 324 -2.86 7.56 -43.75
C THR A 324 -3.94 8.53 -43.26
N ASP A 325 -3.46 9.77 -42.97
CA ASP A 325 -3.76 11.04 -43.68
C ASP A 325 -5.23 11.43 -43.92
N ASP A 326 -5.62 12.50 -43.32
CA ASP A 326 -6.18 13.77 -43.89
C ASP A 326 -7.13 14.48 -42.90
N GLY A 327 -6.75 15.66 -42.49
CA GLY A 327 -7.76 16.69 -42.11
C GLY A 327 -7.37 17.63 -40.98
N ALA A 328 -6.45 18.54 -41.27
CA ALA A 328 -6.16 19.68 -40.42
C ALA A 328 -7.39 20.54 -40.13
N THR A 329 -7.67 20.81 -38.84
CA THR A 329 -8.27 22.07 -38.44
C THR A 329 -7.45 22.67 -37.32
N ASP A 330 -6.83 23.80 -37.70
CA ASP A 330 -6.02 24.71 -36.95
C ASP A 330 -6.83 25.33 -35.82
N ALA A 331 -6.54 24.96 -34.56
CA ALA A 331 -6.75 25.79 -33.40
C ALA A 331 -5.62 25.45 -32.40
N SER A 332 -4.52 26.18 -32.55
CA SER A 332 -3.36 26.12 -31.64
C SER A 332 -3.74 26.67 -30.28
N ASP A 333 -4.11 25.82 -29.36
CA ASP A 333 -3.88 26.08 -27.95
C ASP A 333 -2.40 25.95 -27.66
N PRO A 334 -1.81 26.81 -26.83
CA PRO A 334 -0.37 26.79 -26.61
C PRO A 334 -0.01 25.47 -25.89
N HIS A 335 0.87 24.70 -26.53
CA HIS A 335 1.52 23.54 -25.90
C HIS A 335 2.08 23.96 -24.53
N PRO A 336 1.96 23.13 -23.50
CA PRO A 336 2.54 23.42 -22.17
C PRO A 336 4.05 23.71 -22.20
N GLU A 337 4.74 23.26 -23.24
CA GLU A 337 6.15 23.52 -23.50
C GLU A 337 6.43 25.02 -23.81
N ASP A 338 5.45 25.74 -24.36
CA ASP A 338 5.57 27.19 -24.64
C ASP A 338 5.59 28.06 -23.37
N ALA A 339 5.23 27.51 -22.21
CA ALA A 339 5.19 28.24 -20.94
C ALA A 339 6.57 28.43 -20.29
N PHE A 340 7.61 27.74 -20.79
CA PHE A 340 8.98 27.87 -20.34
C PHE A 340 9.84 28.61 -21.38
N ASP A 341 9.48 29.84 -21.73
CA ASP A 341 10.42 30.73 -22.41
C ASP A 341 11.49 31.15 -21.37
N ARG A 342 12.55 30.36 -21.31
CA ARG A 342 13.61 30.45 -20.28
C ARG A 342 14.67 31.45 -20.70
N GLU A 343 14.30 32.74 -20.89
CA GLU A 343 15.32 33.77 -20.87
C GLU A 343 16.01 33.72 -19.50
N VAL A 344 17.34 33.52 -19.54
CA VAL A 344 18.23 33.29 -18.39
C VAL A 344 18.25 34.44 -17.36
N ASP A 345 17.49 35.49 -17.58
CA ASP A 345 17.38 36.70 -16.74
C ASP A 345 16.04 36.80 -15.97
N ALA A 346 15.17 35.79 -16.00
CA ALA A 346 13.99 35.80 -15.14
C ALA A 346 14.39 35.39 -13.73
N GLU A 347 14.64 36.37 -12.89
CA GLU A 347 14.98 36.17 -11.46
C GLU A 347 13.83 35.53 -10.68
N THR A 348 12.58 35.55 -11.20
CA THR A 348 11.39 35.07 -10.49
C THR A 348 10.39 34.47 -11.47
N VAL A 349 9.85 33.27 -11.11
CA VAL A 349 8.77 32.61 -11.83
C VAL A 349 7.54 32.50 -10.93
N THR A 350 6.36 32.73 -11.51
CA THR A 350 5.08 32.42 -10.86
C THR A 350 4.67 31.01 -11.29
N VAL A 351 4.39 30.14 -10.32
CA VAL A 351 3.95 28.76 -10.54
C VAL A 351 2.52 28.60 -10.08
N GLY A 352 1.67 28.09 -10.96
CA GLY A 352 0.36 27.59 -10.58
C GLY A 352 0.50 26.32 -9.75
N LEU A 353 -0.19 26.25 -8.62
CA LEU A 353 -0.09 25.17 -7.66
C LEU A 353 -1.46 24.59 -7.34
N LYS A 354 -1.55 23.29 -7.27
CA LYS A 354 -2.70 22.57 -6.72
C LYS A 354 -2.20 21.55 -5.71
N ARG A 355 -2.89 21.39 -4.59
CA ARG A 355 -2.65 20.27 -3.68
C ARG A 355 -3.05 18.98 -4.37
N PRO A 356 -2.22 17.92 -4.35
CA PRO A 356 -2.64 16.59 -4.78
C PRO A 356 -3.86 16.10 -4.00
N ASP A 357 -4.86 15.58 -4.69
CA ASP A 357 -6.16 15.16 -4.13
C ASP A 357 -6.65 13.81 -4.69
N GLN A 358 -5.75 13.03 -5.25
CA GLN A 358 -6.08 11.75 -5.87
C GLN A 358 -6.29 10.66 -4.82
N THR A 359 -7.35 9.88 -5.01
CA THR A 359 -7.61 8.68 -4.22
C THR A 359 -7.24 7.45 -5.03
N ASN A 360 -6.30 6.66 -4.51
CA ASN A 360 -5.81 5.46 -5.15
C ASN A 360 -5.54 4.39 -4.09
N TRP A 361 -5.66 3.12 -4.45
CA TRP A 361 -5.39 2.00 -3.55
C TRP A 361 -3.92 1.86 -3.12
N GLY A 362 -3.02 2.57 -3.80
CA GLY A 362 -1.63 2.73 -3.41
C GLY A 362 -0.61 1.91 -4.21
N TYR A 363 -1.03 0.94 -5.03
CA TYR A 363 -0.09 0.08 -5.77
C TYR A 363 0.26 0.57 -7.19
N ASP A 364 -0.33 1.68 -7.63
CA ASP A 364 0.04 2.35 -8.90
C ASP A 364 1.20 3.32 -8.66
N VAL A 365 2.33 2.78 -8.23
CA VAL A 365 3.44 3.56 -7.69
C VAL A 365 4.44 4.00 -8.75
N VAL A 366 5.06 5.14 -8.47
CA VAL A 366 6.25 5.61 -9.15
C VAL A 366 7.46 5.27 -8.28
N VAL A 367 8.28 4.35 -8.69
CA VAL A 367 9.54 4.01 -7.99
C VAL A 367 10.38 5.25 -7.68
N SER A 368 10.35 6.26 -8.56
CA SER A 368 11.17 7.47 -8.44
C SER A 368 10.97 8.29 -7.16
N ALA A 369 9.85 8.13 -6.48
CA ALA A 369 9.57 8.93 -5.29
C ALA A 369 9.24 8.07 -4.06
N PHE A 370 9.74 6.87 -4.00
CA PHE A 370 9.49 5.91 -2.93
C PHE A 370 9.93 6.37 -1.54
N SER A 371 10.98 7.18 -1.46
CA SER A 371 11.41 7.71 -0.17
C SER A 371 10.39 8.68 0.43
N ALA A 372 9.66 9.39 -0.41
CA ALA A 372 8.61 10.31 0.01
C ALA A 372 7.31 9.58 0.37
N ALA A 373 6.43 10.26 1.08
CA ALA A 373 5.03 9.89 1.20
C ALA A 373 4.19 10.61 0.13
N ASN A 374 3.09 9.97 -0.29
CA ASN A 374 2.13 10.54 -1.22
C ASN A 374 1.51 11.81 -0.63
N PRO A 375 1.68 12.99 -1.25
CA PRO A 375 1.14 14.22 -0.72
C PRO A 375 -0.40 14.26 -0.67
N ALA A 376 -1.09 13.42 -1.43
CA ALA A 376 -2.54 13.31 -1.38
C ALA A 376 -3.07 12.81 -0.04
N ILE A 377 -2.30 11.98 0.69
CA ILE A 377 -2.65 11.48 2.03
C ILE A 377 -2.04 12.29 3.17
N LEU A 378 -1.39 13.42 2.87
CA LEU A 378 -0.80 14.33 3.85
C LEU A 378 -1.63 15.62 3.91
N GLU A 379 -2.32 15.89 5.01
CA GLU A 379 -3.16 17.07 5.16
C GLU A 379 -2.38 18.38 5.05
N THR A 380 -1.16 18.41 5.58
CA THR A 380 -0.25 19.55 5.48
C THR A 380 0.71 19.48 4.30
N GLY A 381 0.69 18.38 3.55
CA GLY A 381 1.69 18.10 2.52
C GLY A 381 3.12 17.92 3.08
N ARG A 382 3.26 17.61 4.39
CA ARG A 382 4.57 17.49 5.07
C ARG A 382 4.85 16.05 5.50
N PRO A 383 6.08 15.55 5.31
CA PRO A 383 6.47 14.18 5.71
C PRO A 383 6.32 13.90 7.21
N ASP A 384 6.27 14.95 8.02
CA ASP A 384 6.07 14.87 9.48
C ASP A 384 4.83 14.08 9.85
N GLU A 385 3.75 14.18 9.07
CA GLU A 385 2.50 13.46 9.35
C GLU A 385 2.67 11.94 9.35
N LEU A 386 3.56 11.41 8.52
CA LEU A 386 3.87 9.99 8.52
C LEU A 386 4.54 9.58 9.84
N VAL A 387 5.47 10.41 10.34
CA VAL A 387 6.11 10.19 11.64
C VAL A 387 5.13 10.37 12.79
N GLU A 388 4.22 11.36 12.72
CA GLU A 388 3.17 11.58 13.71
C GLU A 388 2.22 10.38 13.79
N PHE A 389 1.80 9.84 12.64
CA PHE A 389 0.97 8.62 12.58
C PHE A 389 1.66 7.41 13.23
N ILE A 390 2.93 7.16 12.89
CA ILE A 390 3.72 6.08 13.49
C ILE A 390 3.81 6.28 15.01
N ALA A 391 4.10 7.50 15.44
CA ALA A 391 4.20 7.82 16.85
C ALA A 391 2.88 7.65 17.61
N ALA A 392 1.73 7.92 16.98
CA ALA A 392 0.42 7.66 17.55
C ALA A 392 0.16 6.16 17.76
N CYS A 393 0.60 5.31 16.82
CA CYS A 393 0.55 3.86 16.96
C CYS A 393 1.47 3.36 18.10
N HIS A 394 2.71 3.83 18.16
CA HIS A 394 3.64 3.51 19.24
C HIS A 394 3.20 4.01 20.61
N ALA A 395 2.40 5.08 20.63
CA ALA A 395 1.84 5.63 21.86
C ALA A 395 0.59 4.90 22.36
N MET A 396 0.12 3.85 21.73
CA MET A 396 -0.97 3.02 22.28
C MET A 396 -0.56 2.40 23.63
N PRO A 397 -1.50 2.07 24.54
CA PRO A 397 -1.17 1.41 25.81
C PRO A 397 -0.33 0.14 25.63
N ASP A 398 -0.69 -0.65 24.64
CA ASP A 398 0.10 -1.74 24.09
C ASP A 398 0.60 -1.25 22.73
N PRO A 399 1.91 -0.89 22.59
CA PRO A 399 2.45 -0.28 21.38
C PRO A 399 2.14 -1.11 20.14
N ILE A 400 1.60 -0.46 19.11
CA ILE A 400 1.27 -1.08 17.83
C ILE A 400 2.42 -0.84 16.85
N ARG A 401 2.97 -1.92 16.31
CA ARG A 401 3.99 -1.89 15.25
C ARG A 401 3.39 -1.37 13.96
N VAL A 402 4.16 -0.58 13.21
CA VAL A 402 3.76 -0.12 11.88
C VAL A 402 4.55 -0.86 10.82
N VAL A 403 3.84 -1.52 9.92
CA VAL A 403 4.38 -2.25 8.77
C VAL A 403 4.06 -1.45 7.51
N PHE A 404 5.08 -1.05 6.75
CA PHE A 404 4.86 -0.46 5.44
C PHE A 404 4.75 -1.52 4.36
N ASP A 405 3.76 -1.34 3.50
CA ASP A 405 3.61 -2.11 2.28
C ASP A 405 4.32 -1.37 1.15
N VAL A 406 5.27 -2.01 0.48
CA VAL A 406 6.10 -1.38 -0.56
C VAL A 406 6.10 -2.19 -1.83
N ALA A 407 5.71 -1.57 -2.94
CA ALA A 407 5.72 -2.16 -4.27
C ALA A 407 7.04 -1.86 -4.98
N LEU A 408 8.04 -2.72 -4.79
CA LEU A 408 9.38 -2.58 -5.39
C LEU A 408 9.57 -3.41 -6.67
N GLY A 409 8.58 -4.24 -7.03
CA GLY A 409 8.71 -5.20 -8.15
C GLY A 409 8.37 -4.60 -9.52
N HIS A 410 7.61 -3.51 -9.57
CA HIS A 410 7.15 -2.88 -10.80
C HIS A 410 7.08 -1.36 -10.65
N ALA A 411 6.86 -0.68 -11.77
CA ALA A 411 6.53 0.73 -11.82
C ALA A 411 5.39 0.93 -12.81
N ASP A 412 4.58 1.95 -12.59
CA ASP A 412 3.57 2.38 -13.56
C ASP A 412 4.23 2.87 -14.87
N ASP A 413 3.52 2.79 -15.99
CA ASP A 413 4.04 3.16 -17.31
C ASP A 413 4.60 4.59 -17.35
N ALA A 414 3.94 5.53 -16.69
CA ALA A 414 4.40 6.92 -16.62
C ALA A 414 5.71 7.11 -15.83
N ALA A 415 6.17 6.13 -15.09
CA ALA A 415 7.47 6.17 -14.44
C ALA A 415 8.65 6.27 -15.42
N ALA A 416 8.46 5.86 -16.69
CA ALA A 416 9.46 6.03 -17.74
C ALA A 416 9.80 7.50 -18.04
N GLU A 417 8.91 8.43 -17.73
CA GLU A 417 9.18 9.87 -17.84
C GLU A 417 10.02 10.43 -16.69
N LEU A 418 10.08 9.69 -15.56
CA LEU A 418 10.71 10.15 -14.33
C LEU A 418 12.04 9.49 -14.04
N LEU A 419 12.19 8.23 -14.43
CA LEU A 419 13.35 7.40 -14.13
C LEU A 419 14.23 7.19 -15.35
N PRO A 420 15.57 7.09 -15.17
CA PRO A 420 16.49 6.76 -16.25
C PRO A 420 16.14 5.44 -16.93
N SER A 421 16.33 5.36 -18.25
CA SER A 421 16.02 4.19 -19.07
C SER A 421 16.61 2.86 -18.55
N PRO A 422 17.81 2.81 -17.92
CA PRO A 422 18.34 1.57 -17.37
C PRO A 422 17.57 1.02 -16.15
N PHE A 423 16.57 1.73 -15.64
CA PHE A 423 15.68 1.15 -14.62
C PHE A 423 14.78 0.05 -15.15
N PHE A 424 14.54 0.00 -16.47
CA PHE A 424 13.49 -0.82 -17.05
C PHE A 424 14.02 -1.86 -18.03
N GLU A 425 13.50 -3.10 -17.94
CA GLU A 425 13.70 -4.13 -18.97
C GLU A 425 12.61 -4.07 -20.06
N GLY A 426 11.48 -3.39 -19.79
CA GLY A 426 10.36 -3.26 -20.72
C GLY A 426 9.02 -3.50 -20.05
N PRO A 427 7.95 -3.77 -20.83
CA PRO A 427 6.61 -3.98 -20.28
C PRO A 427 6.56 -5.17 -19.33
N GLY A 428 5.94 -4.97 -18.17
CA GLY A 428 5.69 -5.98 -17.14
C GLY A 428 4.24 -6.47 -17.13
N MET A 429 3.88 -7.18 -16.07
CA MET A 429 2.49 -7.61 -15.85
C MET A 429 1.62 -6.44 -15.37
N TYR A 430 2.21 -5.51 -14.62
CA TYR A 430 1.57 -4.36 -13.97
C TYR A 430 2.30 -3.06 -14.31
N GLY A 431 2.40 -2.70 -15.60
CA GLY A 431 3.18 -1.56 -16.07
C GLY A 431 4.58 -1.98 -16.51
N LEU A 432 5.63 -1.34 -16.01
CA LEU A 432 7.01 -1.56 -16.41
C LEU A 432 7.73 -2.53 -15.46
N HIS A 433 8.48 -3.45 -16.04
CA HIS A 433 9.35 -4.37 -15.32
C HIS A 433 10.70 -3.69 -15.03
N LEU A 434 11.16 -3.78 -13.79
CA LEU A 434 12.41 -3.16 -13.37
C LEU A 434 13.61 -4.06 -13.63
N ASP A 435 14.75 -3.49 -14.08
CA ASP A 435 16.03 -4.19 -14.20
C ASP A 435 16.78 -4.23 -12.86
N TYR A 436 16.30 -5.05 -11.92
CA TYR A 436 16.96 -5.19 -10.61
C TYR A 436 18.25 -6.01 -10.66
N ARG A 437 18.70 -6.42 -11.83
CA ARG A 437 20.05 -7.01 -12.06
C ARG A 437 21.08 -5.94 -12.34
N GLN A 438 20.67 -4.77 -12.77
CA GLN A 438 21.55 -3.62 -12.96
C GLN A 438 22.05 -3.13 -11.58
N PRO A 439 23.36 -3.07 -11.31
CA PRO A 439 23.88 -2.84 -9.97
C PRO A 439 23.41 -1.53 -9.31
N VAL A 440 23.27 -0.44 -10.09
CA VAL A 440 22.84 0.86 -9.56
C VAL A 440 21.35 0.84 -9.28
N VAL A 441 20.52 0.26 -10.15
CA VAL A 441 19.07 0.11 -9.93
C VAL A 441 18.82 -0.68 -8.66
N ARG A 442 19.43 -1.86 -8.52
CA ARG A 442 19.35 -2.70 -7.32
C ARG A 442 19.75 -1.94 -6.06
N ALA A 443 20.85 -1.18 -6.12
CA ALA A 443 21.33 -0.39 -5.00
C ALA A 443 20.38 0.76 -4.64
N VAL A 444 19.79 1.43 -5.63
CA VAL A 444 18.79 2.47 -5.42
C VAL A 444 17.52 1.91 -4.79
N LEU A 445 17.02 0.76 -5.25
CA LEU A 445 15.84 0.10 -4.65
C LEU A 445 16.07 -0.26 -3.18
N LEU A 446 17.24 -0.77 -2.80
CA LEU A 446 17.60 -1.02 -1.40
C LEU A 446 17.73 0.27 -0.58
N GLU A 447 18.23 1.35 -1.18
CA GLU A 447 18.32 2.66 -0.52
C GLU A 447 16.92 3.28 -0.36
N LEU A 448 16.02 3.12 -1.34
CA LEU A 448 14.61 3.50 -1.22
C LEU A 448 13.95 2.80 -0.04
N GLN A 449 14.10 1.47 0.06
CA GLN A 449 13.62 0.70 1.20
C GLN A 449 14.19 1.23 2.52
N ARG A 450 15.51 1.46 2.60
CA ARG A 450 16.15 1.98 3.80
C ARG A 450 15.61 3.34 4.21
N ARG A 451 15.43 4.27 3.27
CA ARG A 451 14.88 5.61 3.55
C ARG A 451 13.43 5.56 3.97
N LYS A 452 12.62 4.71 3.35
CA LYS A 452 11.23 4.48 3.75
C LYS A 452 11.16 3.95 5.18
N MET A 453 11.95 2.94 5.51
CA MET A 453 12.01 2.39 6.87
C MET A 453 12.50 3.41 7.90
N ALA A 454 13.35 4.37 7.50
CA ALA A 454 13.84 5.41 8.40
C ALA A 454 12.73 6.34 8.92
N PHE A 455 11.56 6.41 8.29
CA PHE A 455 10.38 7.06 8.89
C PHE A 455 9.94 6.42 10.21
N GLY A 456 10.40 5.21 10.50
CA GLY A 456 10.15 4.55 11.77
C GLY A 456 9.30 3.28 11.64
N ALA A 457 9.30 2.65 10.47
CA ALA A 457 8.63 1.37 10.30
C ALA A 457 9.24 0.29 11.17
N ASP A 458 8.40 -0.49 11.85
CA ASP A 458 8.78 -1.70 12.59
C ASP A 458 8.88 -2.91 11.67
N GLY A 459 8.16 -2.88 10.55
CA GLY A 459 8.16 -3.93 9.54
C GLY A 459 8.01 -3.40 8.12
N ILE A 460 8.32 -4.27 7.17
CA ILE A 460 8.14 -4.05 5.73
C ILE A 460 7.47 -5.28 5.13
N ARG A 461 6.38 -5.07 4.41
CA ARG A 461 5.81 -6.05 3.49
C ARG A 461 6.24 -5.68 2.08
N VAL A 462 6.92 -6.59 1.40
CA VAL A 462 7.34 -6.42 0.01
C VAL A 462 6.26 -7.00 -0.89
N ASP A 463 5.58 -6.12 -1.62
CA ASP A 463 4.56 -6.47 -2.59
C ASP A 463 5.18 -7.19 -3.79
N GLY A 464 4.47 -8.20 -4.31
CA GLY A 464 4.87 -8.91 -5.52
C GLY A 464 6.27 -9.54 -5.46
N ALA A 465 6.72 -10.03 -4.30
CA ALA A 465 8.06 -10.62 -4.17
C ALA A 465 8.32 -11.80 -5.11
N GLN A 466 7.26 -12.45 -5.63
CA GLN A 466 7.36 -13.45 -6.68
C GLN A 466 7.81 -12.89 -8.04
N ASP A 467 7.72 -11.60 -8.26
CA ASP A 467 7.99 -10.97 -9.55
C ASP A 467 9.47 -10.60 -9.71
N PHE A 468 10.29 -10.69 -8.65
CA PHE A 468 11.74 -10.53 -8.75
C PHE A 468 12.37 -11.70 -9.49
N THR A 469 12.28 -11.68 -10.81
CA THR A 469 12.77 -12.74 -11.68
C THR A 469 13.72 -12.16 -12.73
N TYR A 470 14.57 -13.00 -13.26
CA TYR A 470 15.44 -12.67 -14.37
C TYR A 470 15.62 -13.87 -15.31
N HIS A 471 16.00 -13.58 -16.54
CA HIS A 471 16.34 -14.61 -17.51
C HIS A 471 17.79 -15.05 -17.32
N ASP A 472 18.00 -16.32 -16.96
CA ASP A 472 19.34 -16.89 -16.85
C ASP A 472 19.86 -17.24 -18.23
N GLU A 473 20.93 -16.57 -18.68
CA GLU A 473 21.56 -16.77 -19.99
C GLU A 473 22.20 -18.16 -20.15
N GLU A 474 22.58 -18.83 -19.06
CA GLU A 474 23.24 -20.16 -19.12
C GLU A 474 22.19 -21.27 -19.31
N THR A 475 21.08 -21.19 -18.62
CA THR A 475 20.01 -22.20 -18.65
C THR A 475 18.91 -21.89 -19.65
N GLY A 476 18.71 -20.61 -19.99
CA GLY A 476 17.61 -20.12 -20.80
C GLY A 476 16.26 -20.15 -20.09
N GLU A 477 16.25 -20.23 -18.77
CA GLU A 477 15.06 -20.28 -17.93
C GLU A 477 14.86 -18.97 -17.19
N GLN A 478 13.58 -18.67 -16.83
CA GLN A 478 13.25 -17.61 -15.90
C GLN A 478 13.51 -18.10 -14.48
N VAL A 479 14.31 -17.35 -13.73
CA VAL A 479 14.77 -17.72 -12.38
C VAL A 479 14.41 -16.60 -11.40
N HIS A 480 14.05 -16.95 -10.17
CA HIS A 480 13.84 -15.99 -9.08
C HIS A 480 15.16 -15.45 -8.55
N ASP A 481 15.19 -14.15 -8.23
CA ASP A 481 16.32 -13.49 -7.59
C ASP A 481 16.21 -13.55 -6.06
N ASP A 482 16.33 -14.77 -5.51
CA ASP A 482 16.32 -14.99 -4.07
C ASP A 482 17.44 -14.22 -3.34
N ALA A 483 18.54 -13.92 -4.04
CA ALA A 483 19.61 -13.11 -3.49
C ALA A 483 19.15 -11.66 -3.23
N PHE A 484 18.27 -11.13 -4.07
CA PHE A 484 17.73 -9.80 -3.84
C PHE A 484 16.80 -9.74 -2.63
N LEU A 485 15.97 -10.76 -2.41
CA LEU A 485 15.16 -10.87 -1.19
C LEU A 485 16.03 -10.95 0.07
N ALA A 486 17.15 -11.70 0.01
CA ALA A 486 18.11 -11.75 1.10
C ALA A 486 18.79 -10.41 1.38
N GLU A 487 19.06 -9.61 0.33
CA GLU A 487 19.60 -8.28 0.48
C GLU A 487 18.58 -7.30 1.07
N MET A 488 17.28 -7.41 0.72
CA MET A 488 16.20 -6.66 1.34
C MET A 488 16.08 -6.98 2.86
N ASP A 489 16.15 -8.27 3.24
CA ASP A 489 16.16 -8.69 4.65
C ASP A 489 17.39 -8.18 5.41
N ALA A 490 18.49 -7.97 4.69
CA ALA A 490 19.73 -7.45 5.25
C ALA A 490 19.76 -5.92 5.41
N VAL A 491 18.79 -5.18 4.86
CA VAL A 491 18.73 -3.72 5.04
C VAL A 491 18.50 -3.37 6.50
N THR A 492 19.32 -2.47 7.03
CA THR A 492 19.17 -1.90 8.37
C THR A 492 18.81 -0.44 8.26
N GLN A 493 18.13 0.09 9.27
CA GLN A 493 17.88 1.52 9.41
C GLN A 493 18.31 2.03 10.77
N THR A 494 18.56 3.32 10.84
CA THR A 494 18.80 4.03 12.08
C THR A 494 17.69 5.03 12.32
N VAL A 495 16.96 4.89 13.43
CA VAL A 495 15.86 5.78 13.82
C VAL A 495 16.13 6.28 15.24
N ALA A 496 16.04 7.59 15.45
CA ALA A 496 16.34 8.23 16.74
C ALA A 496 17.72 7.83 17.33
N GLY A 497 18.66 7.46 16.46
CA GLY A 497 20.01 7.00 16.84
C GLY A 497 20.11 5.53 17.22
N THR A 498 19.07 4.73 17.02
CA THR A 498 19.07 3.29 17.24
C THR A 498 19.07 2.57 15.90
N GLU A 499 20.05 1.70 15.67
CA GLU A 499 20.13 0.86 14.50
C GLU A 499 19.47 -0.50 14.77
N TYR A 500 18.59 -0.97 13.86
CA TYR A 500 17.85 -2.21 14.01
C TYR A 500 17.44 -2.79 12.65
N ARG A 501 16.96 -4.05 12.67
CA ARG A 501 16.36 -4.73 11.52
C ARG A 501 14.84 -4.78 11.68
N PRO A 502 14.07 -4.45 10.64
CA PRO A 502 12.62 -4.55 10.68
C PRO A 502 12.14 -6.00 10.64
N TRP A 503 10.89 -6.21 11.00
CA TRP A 503 10.17 -7.42 10.67
C TRP A 503 9.89 -7.47 9.17
N MET A 504 10.40 -8.49 8.46
CA MET A 504 10.24 -8.64 7.01
C MET A 504 9.09 -9.58 6.69
N ILE A 505 8.25 -9.16 5.73
CA ILE A 505 7.13 -9.91 5.18
C ILE A 505 7.24 -9.89 3.67
N TYR A 506 7.21 -11.05 3.02
CA TYR A 506 7.21 -11.16 1.57
C TYR A 506 5.86 -11.61 1.05
N GLU A 507 5.28 -10.88 0.10
CA GLU A 507 4.21 -11.43 -0.71
C GLU A 507 4.82 -12.30 -1.81
N ASP A 508 4.77 -13.61 -1.62
CA ASP A 508 5.32 -14.54 -2.60
C ASP A 508 4.34 -15.68 -2.91
N GLY A 509 3.70 -15.60 -4.06
CA GLY A 509 2.76 -16.58 -4.59
C GLY A 509 3.39 -17.66 -5.45
N ARG A 510 4.73 -17.73 -5.50
CA ARG A 510 5.45 -18.64 -6.40
C ARG A 510 5.50 -20.09 -5.90
N PRO A 511 5.64 -20.99 -6.83
CA PRO A 511 5.12 -20.82 -8.17
C PRO A 511 3.60 -21.02 -8.09
N TRP A 512 2.87 -20.27 -8.83
CA TRP A 512 1.52 -20.73 -9.16
C TRP A 512 1.70 -22.10 -9.79
N PRO A 513 1.25 -23.17 -9.16
CA PRO A 513 1.53 -24.49 -9.66
C PRO A 513 0.88 -24.63 -11.01
N ARG A 514 1.68 -24.91 -12.00
CA ARG A 514 1.18 -25.10 -13.36
C ARG A 514 0.38 -26.39 -13.51
N GLU A 515 0.65 -27.43 -12.71
CA GLU A 515 0.01 -28.73 -12.84
C GLU A 515 -0.24 -29.48 -11.52
N ASP A 516 0.60 -29.32 -10.47
CA ASP A 516 0.58 -30.13 -9.25
C ASP A 516 0.73 -29.32 -7.97
N TRP A 517 -0.08 -28.46 -7.67
CA TRP A 517 -0.42 -27.78 -6.44
C TRP A 517 0.49 -28.02 -5.20
N GLU A 518 1.77 -27.82 -5.34
CA GLU A 518 2.73 -27.80 -4.24
C GLU A 518 3.01 -26.38 -3.74
N LEU A 519 1.99 -25.50 -3.73
CA LEU A 519 2.15 -24.11 -3.35
C LEU A 519 2.79 -23.97 -1.96
N ALA A 520 2.36 -24.80 -1.06
CA ALA A 520 2.88 -24.79 0.29
C ALA A 520 4.32 -25.29 0.37
N SER A 521 4.77 -26.20 -0.51
CA SER A 521 6.19 -26.60 -0.56
C SER A 521 7.08 -25.46 -1.01
N THR A 522 6.61 -24.56 -1.86
CA THR A 522 7.37 -23.37 -2.29
C THR A 522 7.47 -22.34 -1.19
N TYR A 523 6.42 -22.10 -0.46
CA TYR A 523 6.45 -21.22 0.71
C TYR A 523 7.35 -21.78 1.81
N ARG A 524 7.34 -23.07 2.00
CA ARG A 524 8.29 -23.72 2.91
C ARG A 524 9.73 -23.49 2.49
N THR A 525 10.02 -23.61 1.21
CA THR A 525 11.35 -23.33 0.67
C THR A 525 11.77 -21.89 0.93
N LEU A 526 10.86 -20.92 0.74
CA LEU A 526 11.13 -19.51 1.02
C LEU A 526 11.40 -19.24 2.50
N THR A 527 10.60 -19.79 3.40
CA THR A 527 10.82 -19.66 4.86
C THR A 527 12.10 -20.38 5.32
N GLU A 528 12.50 -21.48 4.67
CA GLU A 528 13.79 -22.12 4.92
C GLU A 528 14.98 -21.26 4.43
N GLN A 529 14.83 -20.55 3.33
CA GLN A 529 15.85 -19.63 2.79
C GLN A 529 15.96 -18.33 3.60
N HIS A 530 14.82 -17.84 4.09
CA HIS A 530 14.69 -16.57 4.83
C HIS A 530 14.03 -16.82 6.20
N PRO A 531 14.74 -17.43 7.17
CA PRO A 531 14.15 -17.92 8.42
C PRO A 531 13.63 -16.83 9.36
N HIS A 532 13.93 -15.55 9.09
CA HIS A 532 13.44 -14.40 9.85
C HIS A 532 12.29 -13.68 9.14
N ALA A 533 12.02 -14.00 7.87
CA ALA A 533 10.97 -13.39 7.10
C ALA A 533 9.64 -14.13 7.24
N PHE A 534 8.56 -13.40 7.14
CA PHE A 534 7.21 -13.93 7.09
C PHE A 534 6.73 -13.98 5.65
N GLN A 535 5.86 -14.93 5.38
CA GLN A 535 5.23 -15.11 4.09
C GLN A 535 3.81 -14.54 4.10
N TRP A 536 3.53 -13.61 3.21
CA TRP A 536 2.19 -13.12 2.94
C TRP A 536 1.76 -13.60 1.55
N SER A 537 0.57 -14.17 1.43
CA SER A 537 0.11 -14.65 0.14
C SER A 537 -1.40 -14.48 0.00
N PRO A 538 -1.86 -13.88 -1.11
CA PRO A 538 -3.27 -13.75 -1.39
C PRO A 538 -4.00 -15.10 -1.43
N VAL A 539 -3.29 -16.18 -1.68
CA VAL A 539 -3.86 -17.54 -1.66
C VAL A 539 -4.28 -17.95 -0.25
N THR A 540 -3.61 -17.48 0.78
CA THR A 540 -3.96 -17.75 2.17
C THR A 540 -5.29 -17.12 2.53
N PHE A 541 -5.58 -15.96 1.96
CA PHE A 541 -6.78 -15.16 2.21
C PHE A 541 -7.94 -15.45 1.26
N ALA A 542 -7.70 -16.12 0.15
CA ALA A 542 -8.63 -16.22 -0.97
C ALA A 542 -10.04 -16.78 -0.65
N HIS A 543 -10.29 -17.19 0.59
CA HIS A 543 -11.50 -17.94 0.96
C HIS A 543 -12.04 -17.60 2.35
N ASN A 544 -11.68 -16.44 2.86
CA ASN A 544 -12.17 -15.90 4.12
C ASN A 544 -13.22 -14.78 3.89
N LYS A 545 -13.30 -13.76 4.71
CA LYS A 545 -14.28 -12.66 4.59
C LYS A 545 -14.07 -11.83 3.32
N PRO A 546 -15.09 -11.55 2.54
CA PRO A 546 -16.43 -12.10 2.51
C PRO A 546 -16.53 -13.39 1.68
N ALA A 547 -15.42 -13.79 1.05
CA ALA A 547 -15.39 -14.93 0.18
C ALA A 547 -15.54 -16.26 0.95
N LEU A 548 -15.69 -17.29 0.25
CA LEU A 548 -16.13 -18.60 0.61
C LEU A 548 -15.21 -19.38 1.48
N LEU A 549 -15.75 -19.67 2.60
CA LEU A 549 -15.19 -20.68 3.48
C LEU A 549 -15.30 -22.10 2.88
N THR A 550 -16.29 -22.42 2.04
CA THR A 550 -16.40 -23.70 1.32
C THR A 550 -15.20 -24.09 0.47
N PHE A 551 -14.50 -23.12 -0.07
CA PHE A 551 -13.29 -23.43 -0.84
C PHE A 551 -12.23 -24.10 0.05
N TRP A 552 -12.13 -23.76 1.30
CA TRP A 552 -11.21 -24.38 2.24
C TRP A 552 -11.46 -25.87 2.39
N ALA A 553 -12.70 -26.32 2.43
CA ALA A 553 -13.02 -27.74 2.46
C ALA A 553 -12.53 -28.46 1.20
N THR A 554 -12.63 -27.84 0.03
CA THR A 554 -12.14 -28.40 -1.24
C THR A 554 -10.62 -28.35 -1.37
N LYS A 555 -9.94 -27.49 -0.63
CA LYS A 555 -8.49 -27.29 -0.60
C LYS A 555 -7.92 -27.58 0.79
N TRP A 556 -8.53 -28.52 1.51
CA TRP A 556 -8.15 -28.87 2.88
C TRP A 556 -6.67 -29.20 3.07
N TRP A 557 -6.05 -29.84 2.10
CA TRP A 557 -4.63 -30.14 2.14
C TRP A 557 -3.75 -28.89 2.34
N ARG A 558 -4.15 -27.75 1.79
CA ARG A 558 -3.47 -26.47 1.97
C ARG A 558 -3.69 -25.93 3.39
N MET A 559 -4.91 -25.96 3.87
CA MET A 559 -5.25 -25.59 5.23
C MET A 559 -4.41 -26.41 6.23
N LYS A 560 -4.32 -27.71 5.98
CA LYS A 560 -3.52 -28.61 6.81
C LYS A 560 -2.04 -28.26 6.76
N GLU A 561 -1.48 -27.98 5.60
CA GLU A 561 -0.08 -27.61 5.47
C GLU A 561 0.23 -26.29 6.17
N VAL A 562 -0.61 -25.27 6.02
CA VAL A 562 -0.49 -24.00 6.77
C VAL A 562 -0.60 -24.25 8.28
N GLY A 563 -1.48 -25.14 8.72
CA GLY A 563 -1.60 -25.51 10.14
C GLY A 563 -0.34 -26.17 10.71
N GLU A 564 0.35 -26.99 9.93
CA GLU A 564 1.54 -27.74 10.34
C GLU A 564 2.88 -27.00 10.14
N PHE A 565 2.91 -25.94 9.29
CA PHE A 565 4.12 -25.21 8.90
C PHE A 565 3.88 -23.72 8.68
N GLY A 566 2.90 -23.13 9.33
CA GLY A 566 2.45 -21.78 9.08
C GLY A 566 2.84 -20.74 10.12
N SER A 567 3.74 -21.08 11.06
CA SER A 567 4.15 -20.15 12.13
C SER A 567 4.77 -18.84 11.64
N GLN A 568 5.30 -18.84 10.42
CA GLN A 568 5.88 -17.67 9.75
C GLN A 568 4.98 -17.12 8.63
N TRP A 569 3.67 -17.31 8.72
CA TRP A 569 2.73 -16.82 7.73
C TRP A 569 1.87 -15.70 8.27
N ILE A 570 1.60 -14.73 7.38
CA ILE A 570 0.46 -13.85 7.56
C ILE A 570 -0.76 -14.63 7.05
N THR A 571 -1.62 -15.00 7.96
CA THR A 571 -2.85 -15.74 7.66
C THR A 571 -4.03 -14.80 7.58
N GLY A 572 -5.10 -15.21 6.94
CA GLY A 572 -6.16 -14.25 6.70
C GLY A 572 -7.32 -14.41 7.60
N VAL A 573 -7.91 -13.28 7.94
CA VAL A 573 -9.34 -13.11 8.05
C VAL A 573 -9.82 -12.33 6.84
N ALA A 574 -9.18 -11.20 6.54
CA ALA A 574 -9.45 -10.38 5.36
C ALA A 574 -8.23 -9.51 5.00
N ASN A 575 -8.09 -9.16 3.74
CA ASN A 575 -7.22 -8.12 3.23
C ASN A 575 -7.88 -7.40 2.04
N HIS A 576 -7.24 -6.35 1.53
CA HIS A 576 -7.76 -5.56 0.42
C HIS A 576 -8.11 -6.41 -0.81
N ASP A 577 -7.29 -7.38 -1.16
CA ASP A 577 -7.48 -8.27 -2.31
C ASP A 577 -8.67 -9.21 -2.16
N THR A 578 -8.82 -9.84 -0.99
CA THR A 578 -9.86 -10.86 -0.80
C THR A 578 -11.24 -10.24 -0.65
N VAL A 579 -11.33 -9.08 -0.03
CA VAL A 579 -12.57 -8.30 0.05
C VAL A 579 -13.00 -7.85 -1.36
N ARG A 580 -12.07 -7.33 -2.13
CA ARG A 580 -12.30 -6.94 -3.53
C ARG A 580 -12.79 -8.13 -4.38
N ARG A 581 -12.11 -9.28 -4.30
CA ARG A 581 -12.47 -10.48 -5.09
C ARG A 581 -13.86 -10.98 -4.78
N GLY A 582 -14.33 -10.87 -3.55
CA GLY A 582 -15.71 -11.15 -3.19
C GLY A 582 -16.70 -10.29 -3.99
N SER A 583 -16.40 -9.03 -4.17
CA SER A 583 -17.23 -8.04 -4.88
C SER A 583 -17.18 -8.17 -6.41
N GLN A 584 -16.19 -8.84 -6.98
CA GLN A 584 -16.06 -9.06 -8.42
C GLN A 584 -16.87 -10.24 -8.95
N VAL A 585 -17.43 -11.06 -8.07
CA VAL A 585 -18.23 -12.21 -8.47
C VAL A 585 -19.51 -11.77 -9.17
N GLN A 586 -19.70 -12.21 -10.42
CA GLN A 586 -20.92 -11.94 -11.17
C GLN A 586 -22.11 -12.64 -10.50
N ILE A 587 -23.11 -11.87 -10.15
CA ILE A 587 -24.38 -12.40 -9.63
C ILE A 587 -25.23 -12.86 -10.79
N SER A 588 -25.43 -14.18 -10.92
CA SER A 588 -26.45 -14.75 -11.77
C SER A 588 -27.82 -14.73 -11.10
N ASP A 589 -28.88 -14.89 -11.87
CA ASP A 589 -30.27 -14.97 -11.35
C ASP A 589 -30.48 -16.12 -10.35
N ASP A 590 -29.59 -17.08 -10.35
CA ASP A 590 -29.50 -18.14 -9.37
C ASP A 590 -28.08 -18.10 -8.75
N TRP A 591 -27.98 -17.65 -7.55
CA TRP A 591 -26.73 -17.46 -6.79
C TRP A 591 -25.86 -18.71 -6.61
N SER A 592 -26.36 -19.87 -6.97
CA SER A 592 -25.78 -21.20 -6.69
C SER A 592 -24.36 -21.39 -7.24
N GLY A 593 -23.91 -20.50 -8.12
CA GLY A 593 -22.55 -20.50 -8.64
C GLY A 593 -21.64 -19.43 -8.03
N ALA A 594 -22.17 -18.56 -7.17
CA ALA A 594 -21.37 -17.53 -6.53
C ALA A 594 -20.41 -18.16 -5.52
N LEU A 595 -19.21 -17.63 -5.50
CA LEU A 595 -18.19 -18.06 -4.56
C LEU A 595 -18.41 -17.54 -3.12
N ILE A 596 -19.51 -16.95 -2.80
CA ILE A 596 -19.93 -16.49 -1.46
C ILE A 596 -20.96 -17.45 -0.90
N ASN A 597 -20.85 -17.74 0.38
CA ASN A 597 -21.75 -18.66 1.08
C ASN A 597 -23.23 -18.24 0.90
N PRO A 598 -24.04 -19.02 0.15
CA PRO A 598 -25.42 -18.65 -0.16
C PRO A 598 -26.41 -18.82 1.01
N TYR A 599 -25.95 -19.34 2.15
CA TYR A 599 -26.76 -19.56 3.34
C TYR A 599 -26.79 -18.37 4.30
N LEU A 600 -25.98 -17.31 4.04
CA LEU A 600 -25.86 -16.18 4.95
C LEU A 600 -27.09 -15.27 4.92
N ALA A 601 -27.58 -14.91 3.72
CA ALA A 601 -28.75 -14.03 3.60
C ALA A 601 -29.49 -14.19 2.26
N ASP A 602 -30.61 -13.52 2.12
CA ASP A 602 -31.50 -13.63 0.94
C ASP A 602 -31.15 -12.64 -0.18
N SER A 603 -30.26 -11.67 0.07
CA SER A 603 -29.84 -10.67 -0.94
C SER A 603 -28.33 -10.48 -0.96
N PRO A 604 -27.73 -10.08 -2.12
CA PRO A 604 -26.29 -9.87 -2.22
C PRO A 604 -25.74 -8.88 -1.20
N PRO A 605 -26.30 -7.66 -1.03
CA PRO A 605 -25.77 -6.72 -0.05
C PRO A 605 -25.86 -7.21 1.41
N GLU A 606 -26.88 -7.98 1.74
CA GLU A 606 -26.99 -8.59 3.08
C GLU A 606 -25.99 -9.74 3.21
N THR A 607 -25.82 -10.58 2.19
CA THR A 607 -24.89 -11.70 2.23
C THR A 607 -23.45 -11.23 2.44
N ILE A 608 -23.01 -10.15 1.78
CA ILE A 608 -21.65 -9.66 1.96
C ILE A 608 -21.45 -9.07 3.35
N ARG A 609 -22.48 -8.42 3.90
CA ARG A 609 -22.46 -7.89 5.29
C ARG A 609 -22.35 -9.02 6.33
N GLU A 610 -23.17 -10.06 6.20
CA GLU A 610 -23.10 -11.24 7.07
C GLU A 610 -21.77 -11.98 6.93
N ALA A 611 -21.18 -11.97 5.72
CA ALA A 611 -19.85 -12.54 5.51
C ALA A 611 -18.76 -11.77 6.27
N TYR A 612 -18.86 -10.45 6.36
CA TYR A 612 -17.96 -9.65 7.19
C TYR A 612 -18.10 -9.97 8.68
N ASP A 613 -19.29 -10.35 9.12
CA ASP A 613 -19.57 -10.72 10.51
C ASP A 613 -19.30 -12.19 10.84
N SER A 614 -18.72 -12.97 9.95
CA SER A 614 -18.45 -14.38 10.17
C SER A 614 -17.59 -14.65 11.42
N ALA A 615 -18.22 -15.09 12.50
CA ALA A 615 -17.52 -15.55 13.70
C ALA A 615 -16.64 -16.75 13.40
N ALA A 616 -17.11 -17.63 12.50
CA ALA A 616 -16.33 -18.81 12.10
C ALA A 616 -15.00 -18.44 11.45
N ALA A 617 -14.97 -17.45 10.56
CA ALA A 617 -13.73 -16.97 9.96
C ALA A 617 -12.82 -16.32 11.02
N LEU A 618 -13.36 -15.41 11.81
CA LEU A 618 -12.60 -14.69 12.83
C LEU A 618 -11.95 -15.63 13.84
N VAL A 619 -12.75 -16.52 14.45
CA VAL A 619 -12.27 -17.46 15.47
C VAL A 619 -11.30 -18.48 14.88
N TRP A 620 -11.57 -18.98 13.65
CA TRP A 620 -10.71 -19.94 13.02
C TRP A 620 -9.28 -19.40 12.84
N PHE A 621 -9.13 -18.20 12.28
CA PHE A 621 -7.81 -17.64 12.03
C PHE A 621 -7.14 -17.09 13.29
N HIS A 622 -7.88 -16.50 14.22
CA HIS A 622 -7.29 -15.97 15.45
C HIS A 622 -7.00 -17.03 16.51
N VAL A 623 -7.74 -18.14 16.55
CA VAL A 623 -7.60 -19.10 17.65
C VAL A 623 -7.10 -20.47 17.19
N ALA A 624 -7.53 -20.97 16.04
CA ALA A 624 -7.17 -22.31 15.60
C ALA A 624 -5.89 -22.35 14.76
N MET A 625 -5.70 -21.39 13.85
CA MET A 625 -4.58 -21.38 12.90
C MET A 625 -3.32 -20.75 13.49
N PRO A 626 -2.11 -21.28 13.13
CA PRO A 626 -0.83 -20.64 13.44
C PRO A 626 -0.60 -19.39 12.59
N GLY A 627 0.57 -18.76 12.79
CA GLY A 627 0.98 -17.55 12.06
C GLY A 627 0.37 -16.28 12.64
N VAL A 628 0.30 -15.22 11.85
CA VAL A 628 -0.23 -13.91 12.23
C VAL A 628 -1.52 -13.64 11.45
N PRO A 629 -2.70 -13.70 12.09
CA PRO A 629 -3.95 -13.35 11.43
C PRO A 629 -3.98 -11.85 11.09
N MET A 630 -4.48 -11.56 9.89
CA MET A 630 -4.69 -10.21 9.39
C MET A 630 -6.18 -9.96 9.20
N ASP A 631 -6.66 -8.83 9.69
CA ASP A 631 -7.95 -8.25 9.38
C ASP A 631 -7.77 -7.02 8.47
N PHE A 632 -8.81 -6.67 7.72
CA PHE A 632 -8.86 -5.45 6.94
C PHE A 632 -9.88 -4.47 7.53
N LEU A 633 -9.48 -3.23 7.72
CA LEU A 633 -10.29 -2.23 8.44
C LEU A 633 -11.68 -2.02 7.81
N HIS A 634 -11.77 -2.02 6.46
CA HIS A 634 -13.06 -1.90 5.76
C HIS A 634 -13.97 -3.10 6.04
N ALA A 635 -13.42 -4.31 6.06
CA ALA A 635 -14.18 -5.51 6.42
C ALA A 635 -14.69 -5.42 7.88
N ASN A 636 -13.86 -4.93 8.81
CA ASN A 636 -14.25 -4.73 10.20
C ASN A 636 -15.38 -3.69 10.34
N HIS A 637 -15.43 -2.68 9.49
CA HIS A 637 -16.48 -1.67 9.44
C HIS A 637 -17.69 -2.09 8.62
N ARG A 638 -17.70 -3.29 8.03
CA ARG A 638 -18.75 -3.74 7.08
C ARG A 638 -18.90 -2.79 5.88
N ALA A 639 -17.85 -2.04 5.60
CA ALA A 639 -17.81 -1.04 4.55
C ALA A 639 -17.49 -1.68 3.21
N PRO A 640 -17.97 -1.09 2.11
CA PRO A 640 -17.56 -1.48 0.77
C PRO A 640 -16.06 -1.31 0.57
N TRP A 641 -15.53 -2.12 -0.36
CA TRP A 641 -14.19 -1.98 -0.87
C TRP A 641 -14.10 -2.49 -2.31
N GLY A 642 -13.29 -1.88 -3.11
CA GLY A 642 -13.02 -2.25 -4.50
C GLY A 642 -11.74 -1.63 -5.01
N PHE A 643 -11.49 -1.71 -6.28
CA PHE A 643 -10.35 -1.04 -6.91
C PHE A 643 -10.58 0.47 -6.91
N VAL A 644 -9.64 1.18 -6.30
CA VAL A 644 -9.59 2.63 -6.34
C VAL A 644 -8.40 3.02 -7.18
N ARG A 645 -8.66 3.43 -8.40
CA ARG A 645 -7.64 3.74 -9.39
C ARG A 645 -8.10 4.88 -10.27
N ASP A 646 -7.87 6.10 -9.81
CA ASP A 646 -8.31 7.33 -10.48
C ASP A 646 -7.20 7.97 -11.34
N THR A 647 -6.00 7.37 -11.36
CA THR A 647 -4.81 7.98 -11.92
C THR A 647 -4.44 7.50 -13.32
N ASP A 648 -5.00 6.40 -13.78
CA ASP A 648 -4.61 5.76 -15.04
C ASP A 648 -5.63 6.04 -16.18
N PRO A 649 -5.35 6.96 -17.10
CA PRO A 649 -6.26 7.27 -18.20
C PRO A 649 -6.32 6.15 -19.25
N VAL A 650 -5.31 5.28 -19.36
CA VAL A 650 -5.25 4.23 -20.38
C VAL A 650 -6.12 3.04 -20.00
N TRP A 651 -6.02 2.60 -18.74
CA TRP A 651 -6.68 1.38 -18.28
C TRP A 651 -7.94 1.60 -17.46
N ASN A 652 -8.31 2.83 -17.11
CA ASN A 652 -9.43 3.14 -16.22
C ASN A 652 -10.77 2.54 -16.70
N VAL A 653 -11.05 2.52 -18.00
CA VAL A 653 -12.25 1.90 -18.58
C VAL A 653 -12.25 0.38 -18.35
N LYS A 654 -11.08 -0.26 -18.45
CA LYS A 654 -10.91 -1.70 -18.18
C LYS A 654 -11.11 -2.00 -16.69
N VAL A 655 -10.55 -1.17 -15.82
CA VAL A 655 -10.71 -1.31 -14.35
C VAL A 655 -12.19 -1.25 -13.96
N VAL A 656 -12.93 -0.26 -14.44
CA VAL A 656 -14.38 -0.16 -14.18
C VAL A 656 -15.14 -1.38 -14.74
N ALA A 657 -14.73 -1.89 -15.89
CA ALA A 657 -15.34 -3.09 -16.44
C ALA A 657 -15.12 -4.33 -15.56
N GLU A 658 -13.94 -4.49 -14.97
CA GLU A 658 -13.63 -5.55 -14.01
C GLU A 658 -14.41 -5.40 -12.70
N GLU A 659 -14.63 -4.18 -12.24
CA GLU A 659 -15.39 -3.86 -11.03
C GLU A 659 -16.92 -3.76 -11.24
N ALA A 660 -17.41 -3.97 -12.45
CA ALA A 660 -18.85 -3.84 -12.76
C ALA A 660 -19.80 -4.62 -11.83
N PRO A 661 -19.45 -5.81 -11.28
CA PRO A 661 -20.30 -6.51 -10.32
C PRO A 661 -20.42 -5.82 -8.97
N TRP A 662 -19.49 -4.94 -8.60
CA TRP A 662 -19.42 -4.25 -7.32
C TRP A 662 -20.74 -3.56 -6.93
N ILE A 663 -21.41 -2.93 -7.92
CA ILE A 663 -22.69 -2.23 -7.71
C ILE A 663 -23.79 -3.15 -7.17
N ASP A 664 -23.75 -4.43 -7.52
CA ASP A 664 -24.73 -5.42 -7.09
C ASP A 664 -24.48 -5.89 -5.65
N TRP A 665 -23.21 -5.91 -5.23
CA TRP A 665 -22.83 -6.36 -3.91
C TRP A 665 -22.95 -5.29 -2.83
N HIS A 666 -22.68 -4.01 -3.19
CA HIS A 666 -22.53 -2.95 -2.19
C HIS A 666 -23.63 -1.90 -2.19
N VAL A 667 -24.33 -1.71 -3.31
CA VAL A 667 -25.35 -0.65 -3.39
C VAL A 667 -26.75 -1.25 -3.30
N PRO A 668 -27.48 -1.06 -2.18
CA PRO A 668 -28.86 -1.53 -2.05
C PRO A 668 -29.80 -0.91 -3.08
N GLU A 669 -30.89 -1.63 -3.41
CA GLU A 669 -31.91 -1.14 -4.34
C GLU A 669 -32.51 0.17 -3.81
N GLY A 670 -32.50 1.20 -4.61
CA GLY A 670 -33.01 2.52 -4.22
C GLY A 670 -32.04 3.44 -3.49
N ALA A 671 -30.89 2.94 -2.98
CA ALA A 671 -29.87 3.77 -2.35
C ALA A 671 -29.26 4.77 -3.33
N PHE A 672 -28.98 4.34 -4.54
CA PHE A 672 -28.45 5.19 -5.60
C PHE A 672 -29.37 6.41 -5.89
N ALA A 673 -30.69 6.20 -5.94
CA ALA A 673 -31.64 7.27 -6.26
C ALA A 673 -31.98 8.19 -5.08
N ALA A 674 -31.80 7.72 -3.84
CA ALA A 674 -32.39 8.34 -2.65
C ALA A 674 -31.52 9.40 -1.97
N GLY A 675 -30.23 9.48 -2.29
CA GLY A 675 -29.27 10.33 -1.56
C GLY A 675 -28.43 11.25 -2.48
N ASP A 676 -27.52 11.92 -1.84
CA ASP A 676 -26.50 12.75 -2.52
C ASP A 676 -25.30 11.93 -2.99
N ASP A 677 -25.35 10.60 -2.79
CA ASP A 677 -24.32 9.67 -3.23
C ASP A 677 -24.21 9.60 -4.75
N PHE A 678 -23.04 9.31 -5.26
CA PHE A 678 -22.75 9.19 -6.69
C PHE A 678 -23.08 10.46 -7.50
N PRO A 679 -22.61 11.65 -7.07
CA PRO A 679 -22.98 12.92 -7.71
C PRO A 679 -22.43 13.05 -9.13
N ARG A 680 -21.23 12.52 -9.40
CA ARG A 680 -20.60 12.62 -10.73
C ARG A 680 -21.29 11.71 -11.73
N LEU A 681 -21.58 10.46 -11.35
CA LEU A 681 -22.35 9.52 -12.18
C LEU A 681 -23.76 10.04 -12.48
N LYS A 682 -24.42 10.66 -11.49
CA LYS A 682 -25.71 11.34 -11.70
C LYS A 682 -25.60 12.50 -12.66
N ALA A 683 -24.51 13.28 -12.61
CA ALA A 683 -24.26 14.37 -13.55
C ALA A 683 -24.07 13.88 -14.99
N LEU A 684 -23.57 12.66 -15.19
CA LEU A 684 -23.48 11.98 -16.48
C LEU A 684 -24.83 11.40 -16.98
N GLY A 685 -25.92 11.56 -16.22
CA GLY A 685 -27.27 11.18 -16.65
C GLY A 685 -27.79 9.87 -16.04
N PHE A 686 -27.07 9.20 -15.16
CA PHE A 686 -27.54 7.99 -14.49
C PHE A 686 -28.52 8.36 -13.36
N GLU A 687 -29.82 8.10 -13.56
CA GLU A 687 -30.85 8.43 -12.56
C GLU A 687 -31.15 7.24 -11.61
N THR A 688 -30.85 6.03 -12.03
CA THR A 688 -31.16 4.81 -11.29
C THR A 688 -29.99 3.84 -11.20
N ARG A 689 -29.93 3.06 -10.11
CA ARG A 689 -28.98 1.95 -9.98
C ARG A 689 -29.07 0.97 -11.15
N GLY A 690 -30.31 0.73 -11.66
CA GLY A 690 -30.54 -0.19 -12.77
C GLY A 690 -29.88 0.26 -14.09
N GLU A 691 -29.88 1.57 -14.37
CA GLU A 691 -29.19 2.16 -15.53
C GLU A 691 -27.68 2.02 -15.39
N LEU A 692 -27.12 2.39 -14.24
CA LEU A 692 -25.69 2.26 -13.96
C LEU A 692 -25.23 0.81 -14.07
N ARG A 693 -25.95 -0.11 -13.44
CA ARG A 693 -25.69 -1.55 -13.51
C ARG A 693 -25.70 -2.08 -14.94
N TRP A 694 -26.70 -1.67 -15.72
CA TRP A 694 -26.80 -2.10 -17.11
C TRP A 694 -25.61 -1.59 -17.93
N PHE A 695 -25.25 -0.32 -17.75
CA PHE A 695 -24.13 0.29 -18.46
C PHE A 695 -22.81 -0.39 -18.11
N ALA A 696 -22.45 -0.49 -16.83
CA ALA A 696 -21.21 -1.11 -16.37
C ALA A 696 -21.08 -2.58 -16.82
N ARG A 697 -22.15 -3.37 -16.74
CA ARG A 697 -22.14 -4.77 -17.23
C ARG A 697 -22.04 -4.88 -18.76
N THR A 698 -22.64 -3.93 -19.48
CA THR A 698 -22.53 -3.90 -20.94
C THR A 698 -21.10 -3.51 -21.33
N LEU A 699 -20.53 -2.51 -20.66
CA LEU A 699 -19.12 -2.11 -20.80
C LEU A 699 -18.18 -3.31 -20.57
N ALA A 700 -18.34 -4.03 -19.47
CA ALA A 700 -17.55 -5.23 -19.18
C ALA A 700 -17.60 -6.28 -20.30
N SER A 701 -18.81 -6.55 -20.81
CA SER A 701 -19.02 -7.50 -21.91
C SER A 701 -18.37 -7.05 -23.22
N LEU A 702 -18.32 -5.73 -23.46
CA LEU A 702 -17.70 -5.17 -24.67
C LEU A 702 -16.18 -5.12 -24.55
N VAL A 703 -15.62 -4.81 -23.38
CA VAL A 703 -14.18 -4.92 -23.10
C VAL A 703 -13.67 -6.33 -23.42
N ASP A 704 -14.35 -7.37 -22.92
CA ASP A 704 -14.02 -8.76 -23.22
C ASP A 704 -14.13 -9.08 -24.73
N ALA A 705 -15.19 -8.57 -25.38
CA ALA A 705 -15.49 -8.91 -26.77
C ALA A 705 -14.55 -8.19 -27.78
N THR A 706 -14.08 -7.00 -27.48
CA THR A 706 -13.26 -6.18 -28.37
C THR A 706 -11.76 -6.31 -28.12
N GLY A 707 -11.36 -6.91 -26.99
CA GLY A 707 -9.97 -6.94 -26.54
C GLY A 707 -9.48 -5.54 -26.13
N TYR A 708 -10.38 -4.77 -25.52
CA TYR A 708 -10.11 -3.41 -25.01
C TYR A 708 -9.90 -2.35 -26.10
N ASP A 709 -10.66 -2.42 -27.18
CA ASP A 709 -10.72 -1.34 -28.18
C ASP A 709 -11.77 -0.30 -27.76
N VAL A 710 -11.34 0.78 -27.12
CA VAL A 710 -12.20 1.78 -26.47
C VAL A 710 -13.08 2.51 -27.48
N ASP A 711 -12.60 2.84 -28.67
CA ASP A 711 -13.37 3.47 -29.74
C ASP A 711 -14.50 2.57 -30.23
N THR A 712 -14.19 1.29 -30.50
CA THR A 712 -15.20 0.31 -30.87
C THR A 712 -16.22 0.10 -29.74
N ILE A 713 -15.80 0.11 -28.48
CA ILE A 713 -16.69 0.01 -27.31
C ILE A 713 -17.67 1.19 -27.29
N ALA A 714 -17.16 2.43 -27.46
CA ALA A 714 -17.99 3.64 -27.49
C ALA A 714 -19.03 3.60 -28.62
N GLU A 715 -18.62 3.24 -29.83
CA GLU A 715 -19.56 3.08 -30.98
C GLU A 715 -20.66 2.04 -30.67
N LEU A 716 -20.30 0.91 -30.09
CA LEU A 716 -21.27 -0.15 -29.78
C LEU A 716 -22.24 0.24 -28.67
N LEU A 717 -21.79 1.00 -27.67
CA LEU A 717 -22.65 1.56 -26.62
C LEU A 717 -23.61 2.61 -27.17
N SER A 718 -23.14 3.49 -28.04
CA SER A 718 -23.95 4.53 -28.70
C SER A 718 -25.15 3.95 -29.44
N VAL A 719 -24.98 2.83 -30.12
CA VAL A 719 -26.08 2.15 -30.85
C VAL A 719 -27.19 1.64 -29.92
N GLN A 720 -26.88 1.38 -28.65
CA GLN A 720 -27.84 0.85 -27.70
C GLN A 720 -28.67 1.93 -27.00
N GLY A 721 -28.24 3.19 -27.08
CA GLY A 721 -28.81 4.32 -26.35
C GLY A 721 -28.46 4.26 -24.86
N THR A 722 -27.76 5.26 -24.37
CA THR A 722 -27.27 5.27 -22.99
C THR A 722 -27.75 6.52 -22.24
N PRO A 723 -27.76 6.53 -20.90
CA PRO A 723 -28.01 7.74 -20.11
C PRO A 723 -27.08 8.89 -20.46
N MET A 724 -25.86 8.61 -20.91
CA MET A 724 -24.87 9.60 -21.32
C MET A 724 -25.13 10.19 -22.72
N GLY A 725 -26.02 9.58 -23.52
CA GLY A 725 -26.37 10.04 -24.86
C GLY A 725 -26.28 8.93 -25.93
N ASP A 726 -26.51 9.36 -27.19
CA ASP A 726 -26.55 8.43 -28.33
C ASP A 726 -25.28 8.48 -29.20
N ASP A 727 -24.28 9.32 -28.86
CA ASP A 727 -23.06 9.56 -29.66
C ASP A 727 -21.87 9.66 -28.70
N LEU A 728 -21.41 8.50 -28.26
CA LEU A 728 -20.30 8.38 -27.29
C LEU A 728 -18.97 8.21 -28.02
N ASP A 729 -17.93 8.76 -27.47
CA ASP A 729 -16.54 8.56 -27.89
C ASP A 729 -15.67 7.99 -26.74
N ALA A 730 -14.39 7.80 -26.99
CA ALA A 730 -13.46 7.29 -26.00
C ALA A 730 -13.36 8.22 -24.76
N ALA A 731 -13.40 9.54 -24.96
CA ALA A 731 -13.34 10.51 -23.88
C ALA A 731 -14.57 10.43 -22.96
N ASP A 732 -15.76 10.14 -23.53
CA ASP A 732 -16.96 9.89 -22.73
C ASP A 732 -16.81 8.69 -21.80
N LEU A 733 -16.21 7.60 -22.29
CA LEU A 733 -15.94 6.41 -21.50
C LEU A 733 -14.89 6.67 -20.41
N GLN A 734 -13.88 7.47 -20.72
CA GLN A 734 -12.92 7.90 -19.70
C GLN A 734 -13.57 8.77 -18.64
N ARG A 735 -14.41 9.76 -19.03
CA ARG A 735 -15.18 10.56 -18.07
C ARG A 735 -16.10 9.69 -17.19
N PHE A 736 -16.73 8.68 -17.76
CA PHE A 736 -17.52 7.71 -16.98
C PHE A 736 -16.63 6.96 -15.97
N SER A 737 -15.47 6.51 -16.38
CA SER A 737 -14.56 5.74 -15.53
C SER A 737 -13.99 6.57 -14.39
N PHE A 738 -13.62 7.83 -14.64
CA PHE A 738 -13.22 8.76 -13.57
C PHE A 738 -14.38 9.07 -12.61
N ALA A 739 -15.59 9.32 -13.16
CA ALA A 739 -16.77 9.54 -12.30
C ALA A 739 -17.09 8.30 -11.44
N TRP A 740 -16.95 7.10 -12.00
CA TRP A 740 -17.10 5.83 -11.26
C TRP A 740 -16.09 5.73 -10.14
N SER A 741 -14.78 5.84 -10.46
CA SER A 741 -13.72 5.68 -9.47
C SER A 741 -13.84 6.68 -8.34
N ALA A 742 -14.10 7.95 -8.64
CA ALA A 742 -14.24 8.99 -7.64
C ALA A 742 -15.50 8.81 -6.75
N ASP A 743 -16.68 8.54 -7.35
CA ASP A 743 -17.92 8.33 -6.59
C ASP A 743 -17.85 7.04 -5.74
N VAL A 744 -17.23 5.99 -6.26
CA VAL A 744 -17.05 4.72 -5.55
C VAL A 744 -16.05 4.86 -4.41
N SER A 745 -14.95 5.61 -4.60
CA SER A 745 -13.98 5.89 -3.55
C SER A 745 -14.60 6.66 -2.39
N GLU A 746 -15.41 7.68 -2.68
CA GLU A 746 -16.17 8.42 -1.66
C GLU A 746 -17.16 7.50 -0.92
N TYR A 747 -17.72 6.50 -1.59
CA TYR A 747 -18.62 5.54 -0.96
C TYR A 747 -17.90 4.56 -0.03
N PHE A 748 -16.58 4.35 -0.21
CA PHE A 748 -15.76 3.50 0.66
C PHE A 748 -15.34 4.17 1.96
N VAL A 749 -15.39 5.51 2.05
CA VAL A 749 -14.90 6.26 3.22
C VAL A 749 -15.55 5.75 4.49
N LEU A 750 -14.73 5.33 5.47
CA LEU A 750 -15.20 4.62 6.66
C LEU A 750 -16.05 5.48 7.58
N ASP A 751 -15.83 6.80 7.60
CA ASP A 751 -16.63 7.71 8.43
C ASP A 751 -18.12 7.73 8.04
N ARG A 752 -18.47 7.27 6.85
CA ARG A 752 -19.88 7.07 6.43
C ARG A 752 -20.56 5.87 7.12
N TRP A 753 -19.77 4.93 7.62
CA TRP A 753 -20.23 3.63 8.13
C TRP A 753 -20.17 3.53 9.67
N LEU A 754 -19.81 4.63 10.36
CA LEU A 754 -19.64 4.64 11.82
C LEU A 754 -20.92 4.31 12.58
N ASP A 755 -22.06 4.75 12.07
CA ASP A 755 -23.37 4.52 12.71
C ASP A 755 -23.94 3.12 12.40
N ASP A 756 -23.38 2.39 11.43
CA ASP A 756 -23.81 1.03 11.03
C ASP A 756 -23.14 -0.08 11.86
N GLN A 757 -22.36 0.28 12.87
CA GLN A 757 -21.62 -0.65 13.69
C GLN A 757 -22.49 -1.29 14.77
N ASP A 758 -22.48 -2.62 14.86
CA ASP A 758 -23.16 -3.36 15.93
C ASP A 758 -22.31 -3.37 17.21
N ASP A 759 -22.91 -3.00 18.35
CA ASP A 759 -22.20 -2.88 19.63
C ASP A 759 -21.73 -4.22 20.18
N ASP A 760 -22.61 -5.24 20.18
CA ASP A 760 -22.32 -6.56 20.72
C ASP A 760 -21.32 -7.30 19.82
N ARG A 761 -21.48 -7.13 18.51
CA ARG A 761 -20.58 -7.76 17.51
C ARG A 761 -19.16 -7.19 17.57
N THR A 762 -19.00 -5.89 17.55
CA THR A 762 -17.66 -5.27 17.62
C THR A 762 -16.98 -5.55 18.96
N ALA A 763 -17.75 -5.72 20.04
CA ALA A 763 -17.23 -6.16 21.34
C ALA A 763 -16.72 -7.60 21.28
N PHE A 764 -17.46 -8.51 20.63
CA PHE A 764 -17.02 -9.90 20.41
C PHE A 764 -15.76 -9.97 19.54
N ASP A 765 -15.74 -9.26 18.41
CA ASP A 765 -14.59 -9.26 17.50
C ASP A 765 -13.33 -8.76 18.19
N ARG A 766 -13.44 -7.68 18.99
CA ARG A 766 -12.36 -7.20 19.82
C ARG A 766 -11.92 -8.26 20.86
N ALA A 767 -12.85 -8.91 21.51
CA ALA A 767 -12.52 -9.93 22.50
C ALA A 767 -11.75 -11.12 21.90
N VAL A 768 -12.07 -11.53 20.66
CA VAL A 768 -11.33 -12.58 19.94
C VAL A 768 -9.88 -12.14 19.64
N ARG A 769 -9.69 -10.89 19.21
CA ARG A 769 -8.35 -10.34 18.94
C ARG A 769 -7.51 -10.20 20.23
N GLU A 770 -8.10 -9.67 21.30
CA GLU A 770 -7.44 -9.58 22.62
C GLU A 770 -7.12 -10.99 23.17
N PHE A 771 -8.00 -11.96 22.94
CA PHE A 771 -7.75 -13.36 23.32
C PHE A 771 -6.52 -13.93 22.61
N ARG A 772 -6.31 -13.56 21.34
CA ARG A 772 -5.10 -13.92 20.58
C ARG A 772 -3.86 -13.22 21.14
N GLN A 773 -3.91 -11.92 21.42
CA GLN A 773 -2.79 -11.16 21.97
C GLN A 773 -2.31 -11.72 23.32
N GLU A 774 -3.25 -12.13 24.17
CA GLU A 774 -2.93 -12.77 25.45
C GLU A 774 -2.23 -14.15 25.31
N ARG A 775 -2.23 -14.72 24.09
CA ARG A 775 -1.74 -16.09 23.79
C ARG A 775 -0.78 -16.12 22.59
N PRO A 776 0.42 -15.51 22.70
CA PRO A 776 1.39 -15.49 21.60
C PRO A 776 1.76 -16.87 21.08
N TRP A 777 1.67 -17.92 21.91
CA TRP A 777 1.91 -19.29 21.54
C TRP A 777 0.97 -19.83 20.45
N LEU A 778 -0.19 -19.23 20.24
CA LEU A 778 -1.09 -19.57 19.13
C LEU A 778 -0.47 -19.33 17.75
N ARG A 779 0.61 -18.53 17.66
CA ARG A 779 1.38 -18.35 16.43
C ARG A 779 2.15 -19.62 16.03
N GLU A 780 2.45 -20.50 16.99
CA GLU A 780 3.21 -21.73 16.71
C GLU A 780 2.40 -22.73 15.89
N ASP A 781 3.13 -23.55 15.12
CA ASP A 781 2.55 -24.64 14.34
C ASP A 781 1.72 -25.60 15.19
N VAL A 782 0.67 -26.14 14.60
CA VAL A 782 -0.11 -27.21 15.23
C VAL A 782 0.74 -28.47 15.31
N ALA A 783 1.00 -28.95 16.53
CA ALA A 783 1.92 -30.03 16.82
C ALA A 783 1.20 -31.31 17.24
N PRO A 784 1.04 -32.31 16.34
CA PRO A 784 0.41 -33.60 16.67
C PRO A 784 1.08 -34.35 17.83
N GLU A 785 2.38 -34.15 18.02
CA GLU A 785 3.13 -34.72 19.13
C GLU A 785 2.75 -34.12 20.50
N ARG A 786 2.19 -32.90 20.55
CA ARG A 786 1.56 -32.29 21.72
C ARG A 786 0.09 -32.71 21.88
N GLY A 787 -0.43 -33.52 20.94
CA GLY A 787 -1.83 -33.92 20.88
C GLY A 787 -2.74 -32.83 20.35
N GLU A 788 -2.20 -31.86 19.62
CA GLU A 788 -2.94 -30.88 18.87
C GLU A 788 -3.38 -31.46 17.53
N ALA A 789 -4.57 -31.10 17.08
CA ALA A 789 -5.04 -31.44 15.73
C ALA A 789 -6.13 -30.48 15.31
N PHE A 790 -6.37 -30.44 14.04
CA PHE A 790 -7.52 -29.77 13.44
C PHE A 790 -8.06 -30.60 12.28
N GLY A 791 -9.34 -30.48 12.05
CA GLY A 791 -10.03 -31.25 11.04
C GLY A 791 -11.32 -30.59 10.58
N TYR A 792 -12.01 -31.28 9.69
CA TYR A 792 -13.35 -30.90 9.25
C TYR A 792 -14.24 -32.11 9.02
N ARG A 793 -15.52 -31.88 9.11
CA ARG A 793 -16.53 -32.85 8.74
C ARG A 793 -17.71 -32.24 8.01
N HIS A 794 -18.45 -33.08 7.31
CA HIS A 794 -19.73 -32.74 6.68
C HIS A 794 -20.86 -33.42 7.47
N PRO A 795 -21.43 -32.79 8.50
CA PRO A 795 -22.52 -33.37 9.27
C PRO A 795 -23.76 -33.64 8.42
N THR A 796 -24.05 -32.78 7.46
CA THR A 796 -25.09 -32.90 6.45
C THR A 796 -24.55 -32.45 5.08
N GLU A 797 -25.29 -32.74 4.01
CA GLU A 797 -24.93 -32.29 2.67
C GLU A 797 -24.92 -30.74 2.65
N GLY A 798 -23.84 -30.15 2.17
CA GLY A 798 -23.65 -28.69 2.09
C GLY A 798 -23.24 -28.01 3.41
N THR A 799 -23.07 -28.78 4.50
CA THR A 799 -22.60 -28.21 5.78
C THR A 799 -21.14 -28.56 6.00
N VAL A 800 -20.34 -27.57 6.44
CA VAL A 800 -18.91 -27.72 6.73
C VAL A 800 -18.64 -27.24 8.15
N LEU A 801 -18.29 -28.21 9.03
CA LEU A 801 -17.87 -27.93 10.39
C LEU A 801 -16.34 -28.10 10.49
N TYR A 802 -15.64 -27.05 10.91
CA TYR A 802 -14.22 -27.11 11.29
C TYR A 802 -14.09 -27.26 12.80
N TYR A 803 -13.03 -27.96 13.22
CA TYR A 803 -12.69 -28.13 14.63
C TYR A 803 -11.17 -28.21 14.83
N ALA A 804 -10.71 -27.73 15.99
CA ALA A 804 -9.31 -27.76 16.35
C ALA A 804 -9.14 -27.92 17.87
N LEU A 805 -8.06 -28.62 18.25
CA LEU A 805 -7.52 -28.62 19.62
C LEU A 805 -6.14 -27.98 19.58
N ARG A 806 -5.98 -26.89 20.32
CA ARG A 806 -4.69 -26.19 20.52
C ARG A 806 -4.29 -26.35 21.98
N ARG A 807 -2.99 -26.40 22.23
CA ARG A 807 -2.40 -26.58 23.56
C ARG A 807 -1.26 -25.63 23.81
N ASP A 808 -1.29 -24.98 24.95
CA ASP A 808 -0.15 -24.19 25.41
C ASP A 808 1.10 -25.10 25.53
N PRO A 809 2.24 -24.73 24.92
CA PRO A 809 3.48 -25.48 25.05
C PRO A 809 3.95 -25.65 26.50
N GLU A 810 3.55 -24.78 27.40
CA GLU A 810 3.84 -24.81 28.84
C GLU A 810 2.82 -25.65 29.66
N ASP A 811 1.83 -26.24 28.96
CA ASP A 811 0.77 -27.12 29.52
C ASP A 811 -0.21 -26.41 30.48
N ASP A 812 -0.35 -25.11 30.36
CA ASP A 812 -1.22 -24.33 31.23
C ASP A 812 -2.67 -24.19 30.73
N GLU A 813 -2.91 -24.38 29.42
CA GLU A 813 -4.24 -24.21 28.80
C GLU A 813 -4.45 -25.12 27.58
N ASP A 814 -5.64 -25.73 27.49
CA ASP A 814 -6.15 -26.38 26.29
C ASP A 814 -7.30 -25.57 25.71
N LEU A 815 -7.32 -25.37 24.38
CA LEU A 815 -8.39 -24.69 23.63
C LEU A 815 -9.02 -25.65 22.63
N LEU A 816 -10.34 -25.84 22.73
CA LEU A 816 -11.12 -26.61 21.75
C LEU A 816 -12.01 -25.64 20.98
N VAL A 817 -11.87 -25.65 19.65
CA VAL A 817 -12.53 -24.73 18.73
C VAL A 817 -13.49 -25.52 17.85
N ALA A 818 -14.69 -24.96 17.62
CA ALA A 818 -15.62 -25.45 16.60
C ALA A 818 -16.21 -24.26 15.82
N CYS A 819 -16.25 -24.39 14.49
CA CYS A 819 -16.73 -23.37 13.56
C CYS A 819 -17.68 -24.03 12.52
N ASN A 820 -18.94 -23.61 12.51
CA ASN A 820 -19.85 -23.95 11.43
C ASN A 820 -19.62 -22.98 10.26
N VAL A 821 -18.71 -23.37 9.36
CA VAL A 821 -18.21 -22.51 8.31
C VAL A 821 -19.26 -22.22 7.26
N GLU A 822 -20.11 -23.20 6.97
CA GLU A 822 -21.15 -23.11 5.95
C GLU A 822 -22.23 -24.16 6.17
N GLY A 823 -23.44 -23.84 5.79
CA GLY A 823 -24.55 -24.81 5.64
C GLY A 823 -25.61 -24.66 6.70
N THR A 824 -26.20 -25.77 7.10
CA THR A 824 -27.30 -25.81 8.07
C THR A 824 -26.80 -25.82 9.51
N PRO A 825 -27.63 -25.48 10.51
CA PRO A 825 -27.28 -25.56 11.91
C PRO A 825 -26.73 -26.93 12.32
N VAL A 826 -25.69 -26.92 13.16
CA VAL A 826 -25.00 -28.14 13.62
C VAL A 826 -24.93 -28.15 15.14
N GLU A 827 -25.35 -29.26 15.73
CA GLU A 827 -25.15 -29.52 17.16
C GLU A 827 -23.74 -30.08 17.40
N VAL A 828 -22.99 -29.45 18.28
CA VAL A 828 -21.64 -29.85 18.70
C VAL A 828 -21.51 -29.91 20.20
N ASP A 829 -20.68 -30.83 20.70
CA ASP A 829 -20.34 -30.96 22.12
C ASP A 829 -18.84 -31.28 22.27
N VAL A 830 -18.30 -31.03 23.45
CA VAL A 830 -16.89 -31.22 23.74
C VAL A 830 -16.44 -32.67 23.56
N ASP A 831 -17.21 -33.64 24.04
CA ASP A 831 -16.83 -35.07 23.97
C ASP A 831 -16.80 -35.56 22.52
N GLY A 832 -17.79 -35.16 21.70
CA GLY A 832 -17.85 -35.46 20.29
C GLY A 832 -16.68 -34.91 19.52
N LEU A 833 -16.35 -33.62 19.73
CA LEU A 833 -15.22 -32.97 19.06
C LEU A 833 -13.89 -33.58 19.47
N LEU A 834 -13.68 -33.88 20.75
CA LEU A 834 -12.47 -34.55 21.22
C LEU A 834 -12.33 -35.98 20.68
N ALA A 835 -13.43 -36.66 20.38
CA ALA A 835 -13.38 -37.95 19.68
C ALA A 835 -12.93 -37.80 18.23
N GLU A 836 -13.37 -36.74 17.51
CA GLU A 836 -12.89 -36.40 16.16
C GLU A 836 -11.37 -36.07 16.18
N VAL A 837 -10.92 -35.21 17.10
CA VAL A 837 -9.50 -34.87 17.26
C VAL A 837 -8.65 -36.14 17.48
N ARG A 838 -9.09 -37.05 18.34
CA ARG A 838 -8.38 -38.34 18.54
C ARG A 838 -8.34 -39.16 17.27
N ALA A 839 -9.42 -39.20 16.53
CA ALA A 839 -9.50 -39.93 15.28
C ALA A 839 -8.48 -39.42 14.26
N ASP A 840 -8.35 -38.10 14.15
CA ASP A 840 -7.36 -37.46 13.27
C ASP A 840 -5.93 -37.77 13.71
N LEU A 841 -5.64 -37.74 15.02
CA LEU A 841 -4.31 -38.05 15.55
C LEU A 841 -3.88 -39.51 15.33
N VAL A 842 -4.80 -40.46 15.34
CA VAL A 842 -4.50 -41.88 15.11
C VAL A 842 -4.74 -42.33 13.68
N GLY A 843 -5.38 -41.54 12.85
CA GLY A 843 -5.74 -41.90 11.47
C GLY A 843 -6.85 -42.95 11.36
N GLU A 844 -7.72 -43.05 12.38
CA GLU A 844 -8.83 -44.01 12.46
C GLU A 844 -10.17 -43.27 12.57
N PRO A 845 -11.31 -43.82 12.11
CA PRO A 845 -12.62 -43.17 12.24
C PRO A 845 -13.00 -42.93 13.72
N ALA A 846 -13.61 -41.78 14.01
CA ALA A 846 -14.02 -41.39 15.37
C ALA A 846 -14.90 -42.44 16.10
N ALA A 847 -15.75 -43.16 15.36
CA ALA A 847 -16.56 -44.25 15.89
C ALA A 847 -15.76 -45.43 16.44
N ALA A 848 -14.52 -45.64 15.98
CA ALA A 848 -13.64 -46.72 16.45
C ALA A 848 -12.86 -46.34 17.72
N THR A 849 -12.68 -45.05 17.97
CA THR A 849 -11.88 -44.54 19.10
C THR A 849 -12.73 -44.25 20.34
N ALA A 850 -14.05 -44.17 20.22
CA ALA A 850 -14.96 -43.81 21.29
C ALA A 850 -15.13 -44.89 22.39
N ASP A 851 -14.81 -46.15 22.15
CA ASP A 851 -15.21 -47.26 23.02
C ASP A 851 -14.19 -47.62 24.11
N ASP A 852 -12.94 -47.14 24.07
CA ASP A 852 -11.88 -47.51 25.02
C ASP A 852 -11.17 -46.35 25.76
N SER A 853 -11.59 -45.10 25.52
CA SER A 853 -10.92 -43.94 26.16
C SER A 853 -11.69 -43.50 27.41
N PRO A 854 -11.00 -43.19 28.53
CA PRO A 854 -11.69 -42.59 29.68
C PRO A 854 -12.36 -41.26 29.23
N PRO A 855 -13.56 -41.00 29.80
CA PRO A 855 -14.20 -39.68 29.57
C PRO A 855 -13.21 -38.61 29.99
N PHE A 856 -13.18 -37.53 29.23
CA PHE A 856 -12.38 -36.39 29.61
C PHE A 856 -12.90 -35.86 30.97
N ASP A 857 -12.00 -35.75 31.93
CA ASP A 857 -12.32 -35.18 33.22
C ASP A 857 -12.86 -33.75 32.99
N GLY A 858 -14.06 -33.44 33.49
CA GLY A 858 -14.75 -32.19 33.33
C GLY A 858 -13.89 -30.99 33.72
N GLY A 859 -14.08 -29.88 33.11
CA GLY A 859 -13.37 -28.62 33.37
C GLY A 859 -13.39 -27.67 32.18
N TRP A 860 -13.93 -28.11 31.07
CA TRP A 860 -14.13 -27.27 29.88
C TRP A 860 -15.18 -26.18 30.15
N ARG A 861 -14.84 -24.94 29.80
CA ARG A 861 -15.73 -23.77 29.91
C ARG A 861 -15.71 -23.01 28.60
N VAL A 862 -16.81 -22.38 28.24
CA VAL A 862 -16.87 -21.46 27.11
C VAL A 862 -15.91 -20.29 27.38
N ALA A 863 -15.01 -20.07 26.45
CA ALA A 863 -14.04 -18.96 26.47
C ALA A 863 -14.47 -17.83 25.52
N LEU A 864 -14.95 -18.17 24.33
CA LEU A 864 -15.45 -17.24 23.34
C LEU A 864 -16.70 -17.81 22.68
N ALA A 865 -17.72 -16.98 22.52
CA ALA A 865 -18.94 -17.28 21.78
C ALA A 865 -19.53 -15.98 21.23
N PRO A 866 -20.13 -15.97 20.03
CA PRO A 866 -20.90 -14.84 19.54
C PRO A 866 -22.02 -14.44 20.50
N PRO A 867 -22.44 -13.17 20.53
CA PRO A 867 -23.39 -12.68 21.53
C PRO A 867 -24.78 -13.31 21.43
N ASP A 868 -25.17 -13.77 20.25
CA ASP A 868 -26.47 -14.40 19.96
C ASP A 868 -26.45 -15.92 20.10
N LEU A 869 -25.28 -16.53 20.34
CA LEU A 869 -25.19 -17.96 20.57
C LEU A 869 -25.67 -18.37 21.97
N ASP A 870 -26.69 -19.24 22.04
CA ASP A 870 -27.22 -19.77 23.30
C ASP A 870 -26.25 -20.78 23.93
N THR A 871 -25.51 -20.33 24.91
CA THR A 871 -24.56 -21.15 25.66
C THR A 871 -25.03 -21.55 27.08
N GLU A 872 -26.23 -21.15 27.51
CA GLU A 872 -26.68 -21.32 28.90
C GLU A 872 -26.72 -22.77 29.42
N PRO A 873 -27.03 -23.80 28.63
CA PRO A 873 -26.91 -25.19 29.09
C PRO A 873 -25.47 -25.70 29.16
N ASN A 874 -24.47 -24.96 28.75
CA ASN A 874 -23.19 -25.41 28.22
C ASN A 874 -21.97 -24.81 28.91
N GLU A 875 -22.14 -24.13 30.04
CA GLU A 875 -20.98 -23.63 30.81
C GLU A 875 -19.98 -24.76 31.18
N GLU A 876 -20.40 -26.05 31.11
CA GLU A 876 -19.61 -27.24 31.42
C GLU A 876 -19.36 -28.16 30.22
N GLY A 877 -19.41 -27.67 28.95
CA GLY A 877 -19.09 -28.48 27.77
C GLY A 877 -20.24 -29.34 27.20
N GLY A 878 -21.48 -28.97 27.46
CA GLY A 878 -22.66 -29.61 26.88
C GLY A 878 -22.86 -29.28 25.39
N ALA A 879 -23.95 -29.81 24.80
CA ALA A 879 -24.22 -29.61 23.36
C ALA A 879 -24.70 -28.18 23.04
N VAL A 880 -24.14 -27.57 21.99
CA VAL A 880 -24.45 -26.24 21.45
C VAL A 880 -24.86 -26.37 19.98
N THR A 881 -25.82 -25.60 19.54
CA THR A 881 -26.16 -25.49 18.12
C THR A 881 -25.47 -24.27 17.51
N LEU A 882 -24.60 -24.51 16.54
CA LEU A 882 -23.94 -23.48 15.76
C LEU A 882 -24.76 -23.23 14.48
N GLU A 883 -25.26 -22.01 14.30
CA GLU A 883 -25.83 -21.57 13.03
C GLU A 883 -24.71 -21.41 11.97
N THR A 884 -25.06 -21.09 10.71
CA THR A 884 -24.03 -20.85 9.68
C THR A 884 -23.18 -19.64 10.05
N ALA A 885 -21.88 -19.72 9.84
CA ALA A 885 -20.87 -18.73 10.20
C ALA A 885 -20.63 -18.55 11.71
N ASP A 886 -21.21 -19.38 12.57
CA ASP A 886 -20.98 -19.37 14.01
C ASP A 886 -19.73 -20.13 14.44
N ALA A 887 -19.21 -19.74 15.59
CA ALA A 887 -18.08 -20.41 16.22
C ALA A 887 -18.20 -20.44 17.76
N ILE A 888 -17.49 -21.37 18.38
CA ILE A 888 -17.35 -21.44 19.83
C ILE A 888 -15.95 -21.90 20.20
N VAL A 889 -15.42 -21.35 21.26
CA VAL A 889 -14.16 -21.79 21.87
C VAL A 889 -14.42 -22.20 23.31
N TRP A 890 -14.01 -23.43 23.64
CA TRP A 890 -13.91 -23.89 25.02
C TRP A 890 -12.45 -23.87 25.47
N ARG A 891 -12.22 -23.61 26.74
CA ARG A 891 -10.91 -23.73 27.38
C ARG A 891 -10.95 -24.65 28.60
N ARG A 892 -9.83 -25.28 28.88
CA ARG A 892 -9.62 -26.06 30.08
C ARG A 892 -8.30 -25.72 30.75
#